data_089df0aa80d0ed05287e8e6bd36e82ee
#
_entry.id   089df0aa80d0ed05287e8e6bd36e82ee
#
_cell.length_a   1.000
_cell.length_b   1.000
_cell.length_c   1.000
_cell.angle_alpha   90.00
_cell.angle_beta   90.00
_cell.angle_gamma   90.00
#
_symmetry.space_group_name_H-M   'P 1'
#
loop_
_entity.id
_entity.type
_entity.pdbx_description
1 polymer ?
#
loop_
_entity_poly.entity_id
_entity_poly.type
_entity_poly.pdbx_seq_one_letter_code
_entity_poly.pdbx_strand_id
1 'polypeptide(L)'
;MPETLLFTSESVSEGHPDKVADQVSDAILDALLMSDRQARVACETLVKTGMVIVAGEITTQAYVDIEAVVRQTIKKIGYNSSEMGFDWESCAVLSAIGKQSSDIAMGVDETTDHEQGAGDQGLMFGYATNETDVLMPAPITYAHRLVKRQAELRGNGTLPWLRPDAKSQVTFRYSQGKPIGIDTVVLSTQHAPDISHKILQEAVMDEIIKPVLPEQWFTKETRVYINPTGRFVIGGPMGDCGLTGRKIIVDTYGGMARHGGGAFCIAGDALINTEKGLLRIDHCQEIGGHGLLIKTDVHPMPAGAWYDNGLKETAVLISKDGYQLEATLNHHIRVINENGDYVWKTVEEIGESDWISIQTKNRLFGNNEIPPFNYEYQAGTAEGRKKQRTYPDKLTTDYAYLLGLLIGDGCYTSHDQIRLAVCEVEMLELVQNVCTRLFSEPAKIYEHWAYVGGVELRAYLKHLGLTDAKSYEKVVPHSIFTASPENCAAFLRGLFDTDGCVHIEGRNNNTLRVHFTTTSRKLAEQVQLLLLNFGIICHIHAAMVEGNVAHIGERTIESKHTRYDVTIKGSYSVRQFKDHIGFGLPRKQAVVETHLPEKRDLGIIPNQKQRISRLVSKLSPGQRQADVCHIGRFTRGSEGKATKELTYQQAAEFIAAYAEDLGQDADFIALQELYFMHHHYSPLERKIPSFAHTYDLNVPFSHTFTANGIVCHNSGKDPSKVDRSAAYACRYVAKNIVAAGLAQRCEIQVSYAIGIAEPTSIQVETFGTGIIDETRLTQLVREHFDLRPRGLIAMLDLLRPIYLATASYGHFGREEEQFTWERTDKAQILREAAGV
;
A
#
# COMPACT_ATOMS: atom_id res chain seq x y z
N MET A 1 -19.73 6.33 -39.30
CA MET A 1 -19.66 4.91 -38.90
C MET A 1 -19.89 4.86 -37.43
N PRO A 2 -20.62 3.91 -36.86
CA PRO A 2 -20.69 3.80 -35.40
C PRO A 2 -19.27 3.60 -34.87
N GLU A 3 -18.96 4.27 -33.75
CA GLU A 3 -17.65 4.22 -33.10
C GLU A 3 -17.36 2.80 -32.66
N THR A 4 -16.28 2.19 -33.15
CA THR A 4 -15.88 0.84 -32.78
C THR A 4 -14.90 0.92 -31.63
N LEU A 5 -15.25 0.33 -30.48
CA LEU A 5 -14.41 0.25 -29.29
C LEU A 5 -13.66 -1.10 -29.26
N LEU A 6 -12.40 -1.09 -28.89
CA LEU A 6 -11.64 -2.31 -28.56
C LEU A 6 -11.64 -2.52 -27.05
N PHE A 7 -11.93 -3.75 -26.63
CA PHE A 7 -11.83 -4.13 -25.24
C PHE A 7 -11.08 -5.44 -25.07
N THR A 8 -10.15 -5.48 -24.12
CA THR A 8 -9.22 -6.60 -23.91
C THR A 8 -9.36 -7.16 -22.51
N SER A 9 -9.40 -8.49 -22.39
CA SER A 9 -9.21 -9.18 -21.11
C SER A 9 -8.14 -10.23 -21.23
N GLU A 10 -7.50 -10.56 -20.11
CA GLU A 10 -6.49 -11.61 -20.02
C GLU A 10 -6.90 -12.68 -19.00
N SER A 11 -6.35 -13.89 -19.17
CA SER A 11 -6.45 -14.96 -18.18
C SER A 11 -5.16 -15.73 -18.07
N VAL A 12 -5.00 -16.47 -16.98
CA VAL A 12 -3.82 -17.31 -16.72
C VAL A 12 -4.26 -18.72 -16.33
N SER A 13 -3.39 -19.70 -16.61
CA SER A 13 -3.64 -21.10 -16.29
C SER A 13 -3.46 -21.40 -14.79
N GLU A 14 -3.87 -22.60 -14.39
CA GLU A 14 -3.67 -23.13 -13.02
C GLU A 14 -2.19 -23.20 -12.59
N GLY A 15 -1.27 -23.28 -13.55
CA GLY A 15 0.18 -23.33 -13.26
C GLY A 15 0.86 -21.97 -13.23
N HIS A 16 0.15 -20.87 -13.46
CA HIS A 16 0.70 -19.52 -13.23
C HIS A 16 1.08 -19.34 -11.76
N PRO A 17 2.23 -18.72 -11.41
CA PRO A 17 2.69 -18.64 -10.02
C PRO A 17 1.63 -18.10 -9.03
N ASP A 18 0.93 -17.02 -9.40
CA ASP A 18 -0.11 -16.46 -8.55
C ASP A 18 -1.30 -17.42 -8.36
N LYS A 19 -1.67 -18.17 -9.41
CA LYS A 19 -2.74 -19.16 -9.30
C LYS A 19 -2.32 -20.43 -8.57
N VAL A 20 -1.05 -20.78 -8.58
CA VAL A 20 -0.50 -21.81 -7.68
C VAL A 20 -0.66 -21.38 -6.22
N ALA A 21 -0.34 -20.12 -5.91
CA ALA A 21 -0.51 -19.57 -4.56
C ALA A 21 -1.99 -19.55 -4.13
N ASP A 22 -2.90 -19.07 -4.98
CA ASP A 22 -4.35 -19.07 -4.70
C ASP A 22 -4.89 -20.49 -4.48
N GLN A 23 -4.48 -21.45 -5.32
CA GLN A 23 -4.90 -22.86 -5.17
C GLN A 23 -4.41 -23.48 -3.86
N VAL A 24 -3.20 -23.17 -3.43
CA VAL A 24 -2.67 -23.65 -2.13
C VAL A 24 -3.49 -23.09 -0.97
N SER A 25 -3.75 -21.79 -0.95
CA SER A 25 -4.56 -21.16 0.10
C SER A 25 -5.99 -21.70 0.14
N ASP A 26 -6.64 -21.83 -1.01
CA ASP A 26 -8.00 -22.35 -1.10
C ASP A 26 -8.09 -23.87 -0.83
N ALA A 27 -7.04 -24.63 -1.12
CA ALA A 27 -6.96 -26.04 -0.74
C ALA A 27 -6.88 -26.23 0.78
N ILE A 28 -6.14 -25.36 1.47
CA ILE A 28 -6.08 -25.36 2.94
C ILE A 28 -7.43 -24.95 3.52
N LEU A 29 -8.08 -23.93 2.97
CA LEU A 29 -9.44 -23.54 3.36
C LEU A 29 -10.42 -24.70 3.21
N ASP A 30 -10.45 -25.37 2.06
CA ASP A 30 -11.33 -26.50 1.79
C ASP A 30 -11.07 -27.67 2.73
N ALA A 31 -9.79 -28.01 3.00
CA ALA A 31 -9.42 -29.05 3.94
C ALA A 31 -9.91 -28.78 5.38
N LEU A 32 -9.87 -27.52 5.80
CA LEU A 32 -10.38 -27.10 7.10
C LEU A 32 -11.91 -27.17 7.15
N LEU A 33 -12.64 -26.64 6.14
CA LEU A 33 -14.09 -26.65 6.06
C LEU A 33 -14.68 -28.06 5.98
N MET A 34 -13.94 -29.02 5.44
CA MET A 34 -14.35 -30.44 5.44
C MET A 34 -14.51 -31.00 6.86
N SER A 35 -13.68 -30.55 7.79
CA SER A 35 -13.64 -31.06 9.18
C SER A 35 -14.27 -30.13 10.19
N ASP A 36 -14.26 -28.81 9.90
CA ASP A 36 -14.82 -27.77 10.76
C ASP A 36 -15.44 -26.67 9.90
N ARG A 37 -16.78 -26.75 9.71
CA ARG A 37 -17.52 -25.79 8.90
C ARG A 37 -17.51 -24.35 9.46
N GLN A 38 -17.13 -24.18 10.72
CA GLN A 38 -17.05 -22.88 11.38
C GLN A 38 -15.63 -22.35 11.45
N ALA A 39 -14.65 -23.03 10.83
CA ALA A 39 -13.28 -22.56 10.78
C ALA A 39 -13.17 -21.14 10.22
N ARG A 40 -12.37 -20.30 10.89
CA ARG A 40 -11.97 -18.98 10.42
C ARG A 40 -10.58 -19.07 9.83
N VAL A 41 -10.42 -18.68 8.58
CA VAL A 41 -9.19 -18.96 7.82
C VAL A 41 -8.76 -17.72 7.03
N ALA A 42 -7.73 -17.07 7.50
CA ALA A 42 -6.99 -16.06 6.75
C ALA A 42 -5.64 -16.68 6.36
N CYS A 43 -5.59 -17.33 5.20
CA CYS A 43 -4.43 -18.08 4.73
C CYS A 43 -3.90 -17.48 3.45
N GLU A 44 -2.66 -17.00 3.48
CA GLU A 44 -1.93 -16.44 2.34
C GLU A 44 -0.76 -17.32 1.97
N THR A 45 -0.45 -17.38 0.69
CA THR A 45 0.62 -18.21 0.15
C THR A 45 1.56 -17.42 -0.75
N LEU A 46 2.85 -17.66 -0.59
CA LEU A 46 3.91 -17.23 -1.50
C LEU A 46 4.57 -18.46 -2.11
N VAL A 47 4.77 -18.43 -3.42
CA VAL A 47 5.53 -19.48 -4.14
C VAL A 47 6.69 -18.88 -4.93
N LYS A 48 7.85 -19.54 -4.89
CA LYS A 48 9.04 -19.20 -5.66
C LYS A 48 9.83 -20.47 -5.94
N THR A 49 10.85 -20.40 -6.78
CA THR A 49 11.73 -21.53 -7.14
C THR A 49 12.02 -22.41 -5.94
N GLY A 50 11.51 -23.66 -5.96
CA GLY A 50 11.75 -24.65 -4.91
C GLY A 50 11.17 -24.34 -3.52
N MET A 51 10.26 -23.35 -3.37
CA MET A 51 9.76 -22.93 -2.06
C MET A 51 8.29 -22.52 -2.08
N VAL A 52 7.56 -22.88 -1.03
CA VAL A 52 6.23 -22.41 -0.68
C VAL A 52 6.24 -21.90 0.76
N ILE A 53 5.71 -20.73 0.99
CA ILE A 53 5.47 -20.18 2.32
C ILE A 53 3.96 -19.99 2.47
N VAL A 54 3.42 -20.54 3.55
CA VAL A 54 2.02 -20.38 3.97
C VAL A 54 2.01 -19.60 5.28
N ALA A 55 1.27 -18.52 5.34
CA ALA A 55 1.20 -17.67 6.54
C ALA A 55 -0.22 -17.12 6.74
N GLY A 56 -0.49 -16.68 7.98
CA GLY A 56 -1.79 -16.08 8.32
C GLY A 56 -2.33 -16.57 9.65
N GLU A 57 -3.64 -16.42 9.87
CA GLU A 57 -4.34 -16.78 11.09
C GLU A 57 -5.44 -17.78 10.79
N ILE A 58 -5.47 -18.86 11.58
CA ILE A 58 -6.49 -19.90 11.50
C ILE A 58 -7.04 -20.15 12.90
N THR A 59 -8.38 -20.04 13.04
CA THR A 59 -9.10 -20.47 14.23
C THR A 59 -10.00 -21.65 13.86
N THR A 60 -9.68 -22.82 14.36
CA THR A 60 -10.39 -24.08 14.09
C THR A 60 -10.20 -25.08 15.22
N GLN A 61 -11.08 -26.06 15.30
CA GLN A 61 -10.92 -27.24 16.14
C GLN A 61 -10.39 -28.46 15.36
N ALA A 62 -10.30 -28.35 14.04
CA ALA A 62 -9.78 -29.39 13.17
C ALA A 62 -8.24 -29.39 13.13
N TYR A 63 -7.67 -30.56 12.92
CA TYR A 63 -6.25 -30.70 12.56
C TYR A 63 -6.13 -30.98 11.06
N VAL A 64 -5.32 -30.21 10.37
CA VAL A 64 -5.00 -30.37 8.94
C VAL A 64 -3.48 -30.40 8.77
N ASP A 65 -2.98 -31.40 8.08
CA ASP A 65 -1.58 -31.45 7.66
C ASP A 65 -1.37 -30.51 6.45
N ILE A 66 -0.99 -29.27 6.77
CA ILE A 66 -0.81 -28.20 5.77
C ILE A 66 0.24 -28.59 4.73
N GLU A 67 1.34 -29.22 5.14
CA GLU A 67 2.39 -29.65 4.22
C GLU A 67 1.87 -30.67 3.19
N ALA A 68 1.11 -31.66 3.63
CA ALA A 68 0.50 -32.65 2.76
C ALA A 68 -0.48 -32.01 1.76
N VAL A 69 -1.31 -31.05 2.22
CA VAL A 69 -2.26 -30.32 1.35
C VAL A 69 -1.51 -29.51 0.29
N VAL A 70 -0.47 -28.78 0.66
CA VAL A 70 0.37 -28.00 -0.24
C VAL A 70 0.97 -28.88 -1.33
N ARG A 71 1.63 -29.96 -0.93
CA ARG A 71 2.29 -30.92 -1.87
C ARG A 71 1.30 -31.55 -2.82
N GLN A 72 0.13 -32.00 -2.32
CA GLN A 72 -0.92 -32.55 -3.16
C GLN A 72 -1.44 -31.54 -4.20
N THR A 73 -1.61 -30.29 -3.79
CA THR A 73 -2.08 -29.21 -4.69
C THR A 73 -1.07 -28.97 -5.82
N ILE A 74 0.21 -28.84 -5.50
CA ILE A 74 1.29 -28.64 -6.48
C ILE A 74 1.37 -29.83 -7.44
N LYS A 75 1.23 -31.06 -6.93
CA LYS A 75 1.21 -32.28 -7.72
C LYS A 75 0.04 -32.30 -8.72
N LYS A 76 -1.15 -31.93 -8.26
CA LYS A 76 -2.38 -31.85 -9.08
C LYS A 76 -2.25 -30.82 -10.21
N ILE A 77 -1.64 -29.67 -9.95
CA ILE A 77 -1.34 -28.63 -10.93
C ILE A 77 -0.37 -29.16 -12.02
N GLY A 78 0.45 -30.14 -11.69
CA GLY A 78 1.35 -30.81 -12.64
C GLY A 78 2.80 -30.36 -12.55
N TYR A 79 3.22 -29.73 -11.45
CA TYR A 79 4.63 -29.52 -11.14
C TYR A 79 5.21 -30.78 -10.48
N ASN A 80 5.62 -31.72 -11.31
CA ASN A 80 6.00 -33.07 -10.96
C ASN A 80 7.44 -33.44 -11.38
N SER A 81 8.25 -32.46 -11.72
CA SER A 81 9.64 -32.66 -12.11
C SER A 81 10.52 -31.48 -11.68
N SER A 82 11.65 -31.77 -11.09
CA SER A 82 12.66 -30.77 -10.71
C SER A 82 13.24 -29.98 -11.90
N GLU A 83 13.14 -30.52 -13.14
CA GLU A 83 13.51 -29.81 -14.37
C GLU A 83 12.66 -28.55 -14.61
N MET A 84 11.48 -28.47 -13.99
CA MET A 84 10.64 -27.28 -14.05
C MET A 84 11.04 -26.24 -12.99
N GLY A 85 12.06 -26.54 -12.16
CA GLY A 85 12.55 -25.67 -11.08
C GLY A 85 11.56 -25.48 -9.91
N PHE A 86 10.45 -26.22 -9.96
CA PHE A 86 9.44 -26.28 -8.91
C PHE A 86 8.78 -27.67 -8.96
N ASP A 87 8.81 -28.39 -7.85
CA ASP A 87 8.42 -29.79 -7.81
C ASP A 87 7.76 -30.11 -6.45
N TRP A 88 6.60 -30.76 -6.48
CA TRP A 88 5.78 -31.06 -5.33
C TRP A 88 6.54 -31.89 -4.26
N GLU A 89 7.47 -32.74 -4.68
CA GLU A 89 8.19 -33.65 -3.79
C GLU A 89 9.36 -32.96 -3.09
N SER A 90 10.08 -32.09 -3.82
CA SER A 90 11.34 -31.52 -3.38
C SER A 90 11.26 -30.06 -2.89
N CYS A 91 10.15 -29.34 -3.14
CA CYS A 91 10.01 -27.97 -2.69
C CYS A 91 9.98 -27.86 -1.16
N ALA A 92 10.60 -26.81 -0.62
CA ALA A 92 10.47 -26.46 0.79
C ALA A 92 9.06 -25.92 1.08
N VAL A 93 8.41 -26.39 2.13
CA VAL A 93 7.14 -25.88 2.63
C VAL A 93 7.37 -25.27 4.00
N LEU A 94 7.15 -23.97 4.12
CA LEU A 94 7.29 -23.22 5.37
C LEU A 94 5.90 -22.77 5.82
N SER A 95 5.59 -22.97 7.11
CA SER A 95 4.31 -22.55 7.70
C SER A 95 4.54 -21.54 8.82
N ALA A 96 3.83 -20.41 8.75
CA ALA A 96 3.80 -19.34 9.73
C ALA A 96 2.33 -18.98 10.04
N ILE A 97 1.58 -19.98 10.58
CA ILE A 97 0.16 -19.82 10.92
C ILE A 97 0.02 -19.53 12.40
N GLY A 98 -0.69 -18.41 12.72
CA GLY A 98 -1.06 -17.99 14.07
C GLY A 98 -2.54 -18.23 14.38
N LYS A 99 -3.00 -17.72 15.53
CA LYS A 99 -4.44 -17.65 15.90
C LYS A 99 -4.97 -16.25 15.59
N GLN A 100 -6.23 -16.17 15.21
CA GLN A 100 -6.92 -14.88 14.96
C GLN A 100 -7.01 -14.04 16.25
N SER A 101 -6.94 -12.70 16.09
CA SER A 101 -7.12 -11.74 17.18
C SER A 101 -8.50 -11.89 17.83
N SER A 102 -8.54 -11.86 19.18
CA SER A 102 -9.78 -11.86 19.97
C SER A 102 -10.71 -10.67 19.64
N ASP A 103 -10.14 -9.56 19.24
CA ASP A 103 -10.89 -8.32 19.00
C ASP A 103 -11.70 -8.40 17.70
N ILE A 104 -11.15 -9.04 16.66
CA ILE A 104 -11.88 -9.33 15.42
C ILE A 104 -13.00 -10.36 15.69
N ALA A 105 -12.73 -11.35 16.53
CA ALA A 105 -13.72 -12.37 16.88
C ALA A 105 -14.98 -11.77 17.54
N MET A 106 -14.85 -10.75 18.38
CA MET A 106 -15.99 -10.10 19.07
C MET A 106 -17.03 -9.48 18.10
N GLY A 107 -16.59 -8.98 16.94
CA GLY A 107 -17.49 -8.38 15.94
C GLY A 107 -18.12 -9.38 14.97
N VAL A 108 -17.55 -10.57 14.86
CA VAL A 108 -17.94 -11.61 13.88
C VAL A 108 -18.65 -12.79 14.53
N ASP A 109 -18.37 -13.09 15.81
CA ASP A 109 -18.96 -14.24 16.49
C ASP A 109 -20.39 -13.93 16.95
N GLU A 110 -21.31 -14.86 16.66
CA GLU A 110 -22.71 -14.79 17.08
C GLU A 110 -22.81 -14.99 18.59
N THR A 111 -23.55 -14.11 19.27
CA THR A 111 -23.88 -14.26 20.68
C THR A 111 -25.43 -14.24 20.85
N THR A 112 -25.93 -14.50 22.06
CA THR A 112 -27.39 -14.46 22.35
C THR A 112 -28.00 -13.09 22.06
N ASP A 113 -27.21 -12.02 22.07
CA ASP A 113 -27.68 -10.64 21.96
C ASP A 113 -27.14 -9.92 20.70
N HIS A 114 -26.33 -10.63 19.87
CA HIS A 114 -25.68 -10.06 18.70
C HIS A 114 -25.73 -11.02 17.51
N GLU A 115 -26.44 -10.61 16.42
CA GLU A 115 -26.42 -11.32 15.13
C GLU A 115 -25.05 -11.19 14.46
N GLN A 116 -24.59 -12.22 13.74
CA GLN A 116 -23.33 -12.19 13.02
C GLN A 116 -23.23 -10.95 12.11
N GLY A 117 -22.34 -10.03 12.46
CA GLY A 117 -22.00 -8.87 11.66
C GLY A 117 -21.02 -9.18 10.54
N ALA A 118 -20.77 -8.20 9.66
CA ALA A 118 -19.71 -8.29 8.67
C ALA A 118 -18.34 -8.38 9.36
N GLY A 119 -17.49 -9.31 8.93
CA GLY A 119 -16.14 -9.48 9.47
C GLY A 119 -15.17 -8.40 9.03
N ASP A 120 -15.57 -7.59 8.08
CA ASP A 120 -14.87 -6.39 7.61
C ASP A 120 -15.90 -5.42 7.04
N GLN A 121 -15.53 -4.16 6.92
CA GLN A 121 -16.28 -3.21 6.09
C GLN A 121 -15.78 -3.28 4.66
N GLY A 122 -16.64 -2.96 3.70
CA GLY A 122 -16.26 -2.98 2.30
C GLY A 122 -17.45 -2.79 1.38
N LEU A 123 -17.17 -2.62 0.10
CA LEU A 123 -18.18 -2.56 -0.94
C LEU A 123 -17.84 -3.63 -1.99
N MET A 124 -18.85 -4.41 -2.39
CA MET A 124 -18.69 -5.49 -3.36
C MET A 124 -19.58 -5.24 -4.55
N PHE A 125 -19.08 -5.67 -5.71
CA PHE A 125 -19.81 -5.56 -6.97
C PHE A 125 -20.12 -6.94 -7.55
N GLY A 126 -21.31 -7.04 -8.16
CA GLY A 126 -21.66 -8.15 -9.03
C GLY A 126 -22.03 -7.63 -10.40
N TYR A 127 -21.72 -8.38 -11.43
CA TYR A 127 -22.01 -8.00 -12.81
C TYR A 127 -22.53 -9.19 -13.62
N ALA A 128 -23.43 -8.92 -14.57
CA ALA A 128 -23.85 -9.86 -15.59
C ALA A 128 -24.17 -9.13 -16.89
N THR A 129 -23.97 -9.82 -18.01
CA THR A 129 -24.31 -9.32 -19.35
C THR A 129 -24.74 -10.49 -20.23
N ASN A 130 -25.64 -10.24 -21.18
CA ASN A 130 -26.13 -11.27 -22.10
C ASN A 130 -25.19 -11.51 -23.31
N GLU A 131 -23.91 -11.21 -23.18
CA GLU A 131 -22.92 -11.38 -24.26
C GLU A 131 -22.56 -12.84 -24.53
N THR A 132 -22.60 -13.69 -23.50
CA THR A 132 -22.25 -15.10 -23.56
C THR A 132 -23.30 -15.99 -22.92
N ASP A 133 -23.21 -17.29 -23.21
CA ASP A 133 -24.03 -18.35 -22.62
C ASP A 133 -24.06 -18.37 -21.09
N VAL A 134 -22.96 -17.99 -20.47
CA VAL A 134 -22.78 -17.95 -19.00
C VAL A 134 -23.07 -16.58 -18.39
N LEU A 135 -23.62 -15.65 -19.17
CA LEU A 135 -23.96 -14.28 -18.77
C LEU A 135 -22.74 -13.51 -18.20
N MET A 136 -21.59 -13.66 -18.85
CA MET A 136 -20.34 -12.98 -18.56
C MET A 136 -19.85 -12.17 -19.77
N PRO A 137 -18.95 -11.18 -19.57
CA PRO A 137 -18.29 -10.48 -20.68
C PRO A 137 -17.54 -11.44 -21.59
N ALA A 138 -17.68 -11.27 -22.91
CA ALA A 138 -17.05 -12.14 -23.89
C ALA A 138 -15.51 -12.21 -23.79
N PRO A 139 -14.76 -11.08 -23.64
CA PRO A 139 -13.29 -11.13 -23.60
C PRO A 139 -12.74 -12.03 -22.51
N ILE A 140 -13.22 -11.88 -21.26
CA ILE A 140 -12.73 -12.69 -20.13
C ILE A 140 -13.18 -14.15 -20.24
N THR A 141 -14.40 -14.39 -20.70
CA THR A 141 -14.93 -15.76 -20.88
C THR A 141 -14.05 -16.56 -21.82
N TYR A 142 -13.72 -16.01 -22.98
CA TYR A 142 -12.88 -16.72 -23.96
C TYR A 142 -11.40 -16.76 -23.54
N ALA A 143 -10.91 -15.76 -22.82
CA ALA A 143 -9.58 -15.82 -22.23
C ALA A 143 -9.47 -17.01 -21.24
N HIS A 144 -10.46 -17.21 -20.35
CA HIS A 144 -10.51 -18.36 -19.45
C HIS A 144 -10.59 -19.70 -20.20
N ARG A 145 -11.48 -19.78 -21.19
CA ARG A 145 -11.67 -21.03 -21.98
C ARG A 145 -10.40 -21.46 -22.70
N LEU A 146 -9.58 -20.51 -23.19
CA LEU A 146 -8.30 -20.82 -23.85
C LEU A 146 -7.28 -21.46 -22.89
N VAL A 147 -7.06 -20.90 -21.71
CA VAL A 147 -6.09 -21.45 -20.74
C VAL A 147 -6.63 -22.71 -20.05
N LYS A 148 -7.94 -22.84 -19.88
CA LYS A 148 -8.57 -24.07 -19.40
C LYS A 148 -8.36 -25.22 -20.41
N ARG A 149 -8.57 -24.94 -21.70
CA ARG A 149 -8.33 -25.93 -22.80
C ARG A 149 -6.86 -26.36 -22.85
N GLN A 150 -5.91 -25.43 -22.65
CA GLN A 150 -4.48 -25.73 -22.56
C GLN A 150 -4.19 -26.75 -21.43
N ALA A 151 -4.75 -26.53 -20.24
CA ALA A 151 -4.58 -27.42 -19.09
C ALA A 151 -5.22 -28.80 -19.33
N GLU A 152 -6.42 -28.85 -19.95
CA GLU A 152 -7.08 -30.12 -20.35
C GLU A 152 -6.22 -30.96 -21.26
N LEU A 153 -5.68 -30.35 -22.32
CA LEU A 153 -4.85 -31.07 -23.32
C LEU A 153 -3.52 -31.52 -22.74
N ARG A 154 -2.96 -30.80 -21.81
CA ARG A 154 -1.82 -31.20 -21.02
C ARG A 154 -2.18 -32.37 -20.09
N GLY A 155 -3.27 -32.26 -19.34
CA GLY A 155 -3.68 -33.23 -18.32
C GLY A 155 -4.09 -34.59 -18.93
N ASN A 156 -4.74 -34.61 -20.08
CA ASN A 156 -5.17 -35.83 -20.76
C ASN A 156 -4.09 -36.43 -21.68
N GLY A 157 -2.94 -35.76 -21.79
CA GLY A 157 -1.79 -36.24 -22.59
C GLY A 157 -1.92 -36.08 -24.11
N THR A 158 -2.90 -35.32 -24.61
CA THR A 158 -3.02 -35.01 -26.04
C THR A 158 -1.83 -34.17 -26.52
N LEU A 159 -1.40 -33.19 -25.73
CA LEU A 159 -0.20 -32.39 -25.97
C LEU A 159 0.75 -32.52 -24.76
N PRO A 160 1.48 -33.65 -24.64
CA PRO A 160 2.24 -34.00 -23.43
C PRO A 160 3.47 -33.09 -23.18
N TRP A 161 3.87 -32.32 -24.19
CA TRP A 161 4.95 -31.34 -24.09
C TRP A 161 4.52 -29.97 -23.50
N LEU A 162 3.22 -29.76 -23.30
CA LEU A 162 2.73 -28.57 -22.56
C LEU A 162 3.14 -28.66 -21.09
N ARG A 163 3.53 -27.52 -20.52
CA ARG A 163 3.82 -27.36 -19.11
C ARG A 163 2.73 -26.51 -18.42
N PRO A 164 2.69 -26.46 -17.07
CA PRO A 164 1.53 -25.91 -16.36
C PRO A 164 1.25 -24.43 -16.59
N ASP A 165 2.28 -23.60 -16.82
CA ASP A 165 2.12 -22.15 -16.93
C ASP A 165 1.66 -21.71 -18.32
N ALA A 166 0.62 -20.89 -18.36
CA ALA A 166 0.15 -20.26 -19.60
C ALA A 166 -0.62 -18.95 -19.30
N LYS A 167 -0.64 -18.06 -20.29
CA LYS A 167 -1.37 -16.80 -20.27
C LYS A 167 -2.07 -16.57 -21.61
N SER A 168 -3.35 -16.20 -21.58
CA SER A 168 -4.15 -15.80 -22.74
C SER A 168 -4.58 -14.35 -22.63
N GLN A 169 -4.79 -13.71 -23.78
CA GLN A 169 -5.36 -12.38 -23.90
C GLN A 169 -6.26 -12.35 -25.13
N VAL A 170 -7.48 -11.83 -24.98
CA VAL A 170 -8.45 -11.74 -26.08
C VAL A 170 -8.99 -10.31 -26.17
N THR A 171 -8.88 -9.72 -27.35
CA THR A 171 -9.39 -8.37 -27.66
C THR A 171 -10.60 -8.50 -28.57
N PHE A 172 -11.73 -7.95 -28.12
CA PHE A 172 -12.96 -7.87 -28.89
C PHE A 172 -13.18 -6.47 -29.46
N ARG A 173 -13.81 -6.45 -30.65
CA ARG A 173 -14.40 -5.23 -31.22
C ARG A 173 -15.85 -5.14 -30.77
N TYR A 174 -16.22 -3.98 -30.23
CA TYR A 174 -17.57 -3.66 -29.79
C TYR A 174 -18.18 -2.57 -30.67
N SER A 175 -19.47 -2.67 -30.93
CA SER A 175 -20.26 -1.61 -31.54
C SER A 175 -21.61 -1.51 -30.81
N GLN A 176 -21.98 -0.34 -30.38
CA GLN A 176 -23.21 -0.09 -29.62
C GLN A 176 -23.36 -0.99 -28.39
N GLY A 177 -22.24 -1.24 -27.70
CA GLY A 177 -22.20 -2.05 -26.48
C GLY A 177 -22.29 -3.57 -26.69
N LYS A 178 -22.22 -4.07 -27.95
CA LYS A 178 -22.27 -5.50 -28.29
C LYS A 178 -20.96 -5.96 -28.93
N PRO A 179 -20.47 -7.17 -28.62
CA PRO A 179 -19.31 -7.75 -29.26
C PRO A 179 -19.65 -8.08 -30.73
N ILE A 180 -18.81 -7.64 -31.66
CA ILE A 180 -19.02 -7.83 -33.10
C ILE A 180 -17.93 -8.68 -33.79
N GLY A 181 -16.84 -8.96 -33.10
CA GLY A 181 -15.74 -9.78 -33.59
C GLY A 181 -14.50 -9.74 -32.72
N ILE A 182 -13.63 -10.71 -32.91
CA ILE A 182 -12.32 -10.77 -32.20
C ILE A 182 -11.29 -10.07 -33.07
N ASP A 183 -10.61 -9.09 -32.48
CA ASP A 183 -9.51 -8.35 -33.12
C ASP A 183 -8.17 -9.05 -32.98
N THR A 184 -7.84 -9.46 -31.75
CA THR A 184 -6.53 -10.05 -31.41
C THR A 184 -6.66 -11.16 -30.37
N VAL A 185 -5.90 -12.22 -30.58
CA VAL A 185 -5.70 -13.32 -29.61
C VAL A 185 -4.22 -13.47 -29.35
N VAL A 186 -3.82 -13.49 -28.08
CA VAL A 186 -2.46 -13.83 -27.66
C VAL A 186 -2.54 -15.04 -26.74
N LEU A 187 -1.72 -16.06 -27.01
CA LEU A 187 -1.58 -17.23 -26.12
C LEU A 187 -0.10 -17.55 -25.94
N SER A 188 0.37 -17.39 -24.72
CA SER A 188 1.70 -17.82 -24.31
C SER A 188 1.59 -19.05 -23.43
N THR A 189 2.24 -20.15 -23.79
CA THR A 189 2.20 -21.40 -23.04
C THR A 189 3.60 -21.96 -22.84
N GLN A 190 3.87 -22.38 -21.59
CA GLN A 190 5.10 -23.06 -21.23
C GLN A 190 5.14 -24.43 -21.89
N HIS A 191 6.34 -24.84 -22.33
CA HIS A 191 6.53 -26.08 -23.09
C HIS A 191 7.86 -26.76 -22.78
N ALA A 192 7.98 -28.04 -23.14
CA ALA A 192 9.22 -28.78 -23.07
C ALA A 192 10.28 -28.22 -24.04
N PRO A 193 11.60 -28.33 -23.72
CA PRO A 193 12.64 -27.66 -24.48
C PRO A 193 12.86 -28.22 -25.90
N ASP A 194 12.39 -29.43 -26.19
CA ASP A 194 12.59 -30.20 -27.41
C ASP A 194 11.53 -29.96 -28.48
N ILE A 195 10.43 -29.28 -28.18
CA ILE A 195 9.40 -28.94 -29.17
C ILE A 195 9.81 -27.73 -30.02
N SER A 196 9.66 -27.88 -31.36
CA SER A 196 9.92 -26.76 -32.26
C SER A 196 8.79 -25.73 -32.24
N HIS A 197 9.15 -24.45 -32.39
CA HIS A 197 8.18 -23.36 -32.35
C HIS A 197 7.06 -23.47 -33.38
N LYS A 198 7.38 -24.01 -34.58
CA LYS A 198 6.40 -24.26 -35.67
C LYS A 198 5.36 -25.31 -35.26
N ILE A 199 5.79 -26.46 -34.74
CA ILE A 199 4.89 -27.52 -34.28
C ILE A 199 4.01 -27.01 -33.15
N LEU A 200 4.60 -26.25 -32.21
CA LEU A 200 3.87 -25.63 -31.12
C LEU A 200 2.78 -24.70 -31.64
N GLN A 201 3.10 -23.82 -32.59
CA GLN A 201 2.13 -22.87 -33.14
C GLN A 201 0.99 -23.57 -33.88
N GLU A 202 1.28 -24.57 -34.69
CA GLU A 202 0.27 -25.37 -35.42
C GLU A 202 -0.65 -26.09 -34.44
N ALA A 203 -0.10 -26.81 -33.46
CA ALA A 203 -0.88 -27.54 -32.48
C ALA A 203 -1.73 -26.63 -31.59
N VAL A 204 -1.18 -25.51 -31.10
CA VAL A 204 -1.93 -24.53 -30.30
C VAL A 204 -3.07 -23.90 -31.12
N MET A 205 -2.83 -23.58 -32.37
CA MET A 205 -3.87 -23.04 -33.25
C MET A 205 -5.00 -24.07 -33.46
N ASP A 206 -4.69 -25.32 -33.79
CA ASP A 206 -5.68 -26.31 -34.18
C ASP A 206 -6.38 -26.95 -32.98
N GLU A 207 -5.69 -27.19 -31.87
CA GLU A 207 -6.23 -27.92 -30.72
C GLU A 207 -6.77 -26.99 -29.58
N ILE A 208 -6.30 -25.74 -29.53
CA ILE A 208 -6.71 -24.80 -28.47
C ILE A 208 -7.52 -23.66 -29.03
N ILE A 209 -6.99 -22.86 -29.98
CA ILE A 209 -7.60 -21.58 -30.37
C ILE A 209 -8.86 -21.80 -31.20
N LYS A 210 -8.77 -22.57 -32.31
CA LYS A 210 -9.92 -22.80 -33.18
C LYS A 210 -11.10 -23.51 -32.51
N PRO A 211 -10.89 -24.54 -31.66
CA PRO A 211 -12.01 -25.23 -31.01
C PRO A 211 -12.72 -24.38 -29.92
N VAL A 212 -12.03 -23.40 -29.38
CA VAL A 212 -12.55 -22.57 -28.27
C VAL A 212 -13.27 -21.31 -28.75
N LEU A 213 -12.76 -20.68 -29.81
CA LEU A 213 -13.29 -19.40 -30.27
C LEU A 213 -14.45 -19.57 -31.25
N PRO A 214 -15.56 -18.86 -31.08
CA PRO A 214 -16.71 -19.00 -32.00
C PRO A 214 -16.38 -18.51 -33.41
N GLU A 215 -16.75 -19.29 -34.41
CA GLU A 215 -16.50 -18.99 -35.83
C GLU A 215 -17.11 -17.63 -36.25
N GLN A 216 -18.22 -17.25 -35.66
CA GLN A 216 -18.88 -15.95 -35.95
C GLN A 216 -18.03 -14.73 -35.57
N TRP A 217 -17.11 -14.88 -34.64
CA TRP A 217 -16.25 -13.80 -34.16
C TRP A 217 -14.78 -13.99 -34.52
N PHE A 218 -14.36 -15.22 -34.75
CA PHE A 218 -12.98 -15.59 -35.13
C PHE A 218 -12.87 -15.73 -36.65
N THR A 219 -12.36 -14.66 -37.28
CA THR A 219 -12.30 -14.54 -38.74
C THR A 219 -10.85 -14.48 -39.23
N LYS A 220 -10.68 -14.46 -40.57
CA LYS A 220 -9.36 -14.28 -41.18
C LYS A 220 -8.68 -12.92 -40.86
N GLU A 221 -9.44 -11.96 -40.38
CA GLU A 221 -8.94 -10.65 -39.97
C GLU A 221 -8.39 -10.67 -38.54
N THR A 222 -8.70 -11.70 -37.74
CA THR A 222 -8.23 -11.84 -36.36
C THR A 222 -6.73 -12.09 -36.34
N ARG A 223 -6.01 -11.24 -35.63
CA ARG A 223 -4.56 -11.38 -35.44
C ARG A 223 -4.31 -12.39 -34.32
N VAL A 224 -3.44 -13.37 -34.57
CA VAL A 224 -3.11 -14.39 -33.57
C VAL A 224 -1.60 -14.39 -33.28
N TYR A 225 -1.25 -14.35 -32.02
CA TYR A 225 0.13 -14.40 -31.52
C TYR A 225 0.28 -15.57 -30.55
N ILE A 226 1.08 -16.56 -30.92
CA ILE A 226 1.36 -17.78 -30.15
C ILE A 226 2.84 -17.77 -29.78
N ASN A 227 3.15 -17.72 -28.48
CA ASN A 227 4.51 -17.58 -27.92
C ASN A 227 5.34 -16.56 -28.74
N PRO A 228 4.96 -15.27 -28.77
CA PRO A 228 5.58 -14.27 -29.66
C PRO A 228 7.08 -14.07 -29.39
N THR A 229 7.57 -14.41 -28.20
CA THR A 229 9.00 -14.42 -27.86
C THR A 229 9.76 -15.63 -28.38
N GLY A 230 9.06 -16.60 -28.99
CA GLY A 230 9.61 -17.82 -29.58
C GLY A 230 9.80 -18.98 -28.61
N ARG A 231 10.27 -18.77 -27.39
CA ARG A 231 10.57 -19.81 -26.42
C ARG A 231 10.02 -19.49 -25.04
N PHE A 232 9.27 -20.42 -24.44
CA PHE A 232 8.75 -20.33 -23.09
C PHE A 232 8.93 -21.64 -22.33
N VAL A 233 10.17 -21.98 -21.98
CA VAL A 233 10.56 -23.20 -21.26
C VAL A 233 10.66 -22.95 -19.77
N ILE A 234 11.21 -21.79 -19.37
CA ILE A 234 11.26 -21.35 -17.99
C ILE A 234 9.97 -20.59 -17.69
N GLY A 235 9.17 -21.09 -16.75
CA GLY A 235 7.89 -20.51 -16.33
C GLY A 235 7.51 -21.02 -14.95
N GLY A 236 6.28 -20.70 -14.52
CA GLY A 236 5.80 -21.03 -13.18
C GLY A 236 6.63 -20.37 -12.08
N PRO A 237 6.63 -20.93 -10.85
CA PRO A 237 7.38 -20.37 -9.71
C PRO A 237 8.90 -20.27 -9.93
N MET A 238 9.46 -20.96 -10.93
CA MET A 238 10.84 -20.78 -11.35
C MET A 238 11.04 -19.45 -12.08
N GLY A 239 10.11 -19.10 -12.96
CA GLY A 239 10.17 -17.88 -13.77
C GLY A 239 9.86 -16.64 -12.95
N ASP A 240 8.79 -16.67 -12.17
CA ASP A 240 8.31 -15.52 -11.38
C ASP A 240 7.83 -15.94 -9.99
N CYS A 241 7.71 -14.98 -9.09
CA CYS A 241 7.16 -15.17 -7.75
C CYS A 241 5.63 -15.13 -7.82
N GLY A 242 4.96 -16.10 -7.17
CA GLY A 242 3.51 -16.12 -7.02
C GLY A 242 3.08 -15.74 -5.61
N LEU A 243 1.97 -15.00 -5.55
CA LEU A 243 1.33 -14.59 -4.30
C LEU A 243 -0.19 -14.70 -4.45
N THR A 244 -0.86 -15.01 -3.34
CA THR A 244 -2.33 -15.00 -3.27
C THR A 244 -2.89 -13.61 -3.57
N GLY A 245 -4.08 -13.57 -4.26
CA GLY A 245 -4.83 -12.34 -4.47
C GLY A 245 -4.27 -11.38 -5.52
N ARG A 246 -3.35 -11.81 -6.37
CA ARG A 246 -2.74 -10.94 -7.42
C ARG A 246 -3.46 -10.97 -8.77
N LYS A 247 -4.49 -11.77 -8.94
CA LYS A 247 -5.22 -11.93 -10.21
C LYS A 247 -6.70 -11.57 -10.11
N ILE A 248 -7.03 -10.58 -9.28
CA ILE A 248 -8.40 -10.18 -8.93
C ILE A 248 -9.23 -9.83 -10.19
N ILE A 249 -8.64 -9.12 -11.15
CA ILE A 249 -9.32 -8.75 -12.40
C ILE A 249 -9.58 -9.98 -13.27
N VAL A 250 -8.61 -10.91 -13.32
CA VAL A 250 -8.76 -12.22 -13.99
C VAL A 250 -9.85 -13.05 -13.29
N ASP A 251 -9.87 -13.02 -11.97
CA ASP A 251 -10.79 -13.81 -11.15
C ASP A 251 -12.24 -13.33 -11.22
N THR A 252 -12.48 -12.09 -11.71
CA THR A 252 -13.81 -11.47 -11.75
C THR A 252 -14.28 -11.21 -13.18
N TYR A 253 -14.33 -9.96 -13.63
CA TYR A 253 -15.01 -9.57 -14.88
C TYR A 253 -14.04 -9.10 -15.98
N GLY A 254 -12.73 -9.32 -15.84
CA GLY A 254 -11.72 -8.98 -16.84
C GLY A 254 -11.62 -7.49 -17.14
N GLY A 255 -12.01 -6.63 -16.19
CA GLY A 255 -12.00 -5.18 -16.32
C GLY A 255 -13.28 -4.57 -16.93
N MET A 256 -14.30 -5.39 -17.31
CA MET A 256 -15.54 -4.90 -17.89
C MET A 256 -16.48 -4.27 -16.85
N ALA A 257 -16.38 -4.65 -15.60
CA ALA A 257 -17.18 -4.17 -14.48
C ALA A 257 -16.28 -3.71 -13.33
N ARG A 258 -16.86 -2.92 -12.42
CA ARG A 258 -16.20 -2.54 -11.18
C ARG A 258 -15.87 -3.77 -10.35
N HIS A 259 -14.78 -3.72 -9.66
CA HIS A 259 -14.40 -4.72 -8.68
C HIS A 259 -14.56 -4.12 -7.29
N GLY A 260 -15.19 -4.88 -6.38
CA GLY A 260 -15.27 -4.57 -4.97
C GLY A 260 -14.23 -5.37 -4.20
N GLY A 261 -14.03 -4.96 -2.99
CA GLY A 261 -13.12 -5.51 -1.99
C GLY A 261 -12.83 -4.42 -0.98
N GLY A 262 -12.32 -4.76 0.17
CA GLY A 262 -11.85 -3.81 1.16
C GLY A 262 -10.59 -3.09 0.70
N ALA A 263 -10.60 -2.45 -0.47
CA ALA A 263 -9.46 -1.69 -0.96
C ALA A 263 -9.32 -0.42 -0.11
N PHE A 264 -8.38 -0.45 0.81
CA PHE A 264 -7.98 0.66 1.65
C PHE A 264 -7.05 1.57 0.86
N CYS A 265 -7.63 2.54 0.14
CA CYS A 265 -6.88 3.34 -0.84
C CYS A 265 -6.34 4.62 -0.22
N ILE A 266 -5.12 5.00 -0.65
CA ILE A 266 -4.48 6.28 -0.32
C ILE A 266 -4.21 7.07 -1.59
N ALA A 267 -4.06 8.39 -1.46
CA ALA A 267 -3.77 9.27 -2.60
C ALA A 267 -2.41 8.98 -3.25
N GLY A 268 -2.32 9.17 -4.57
CA GLY A 268 -1.15 8.80 -5.37
C GLY A 268 0.16 9.48 -4.98
N ASP A 269 0.11 10.66 -4.36
CA ASP A 269 1.31 11.38 -3.91
C ASP A 269 1.81 10.96 -2.54
N ALA A 270 1.14 10.02 -1.85
CA ALA A 270 1.59 9.46 -0.57
C ALA A 270 2.93 8.74 -0.74
N LEU A 271 3.87 9.00 0.18
CA LEU A 271 5.20 8.42 0.17
C LEU A 271 5.23 7.13 0.98
N ILE A 272 5.54 6.04 0.30
CA ILE A 272 5.77 4.72 0.89
C ILE A 272 7.25 4.55 1.18
N ASN A 273 7.57 4.10 2.37
CA ASN A 273 8.97 3.87 2.79
C ASN A 273 9.42 2.48 2.35
N THR A 274 10.39 2.41 1.44
CA THR A 274 10.86 1.19 0.78
C THR A 274 12.38 1.03 0.89
N GLU A 275 12.91 -0.15 0.57
CA GLU A 275 14.37 -0.37 0.45
C GLU A 275 15.04 0.45 -0.67
N LYS A 276 14.26 1.00 -1.60
CA LYS A 276 14.73 1.95 -2.61
C LYS A 276 14.55 3.41 -2.19
N GLY A 277 14.15 3.65 -0.95
CA GLY A 277 13.87 4.96 -0.37
C GLY A 277 12.37 5.29 -0.28
N LEU A 278 12.05 6.57 -0.18
CA LEU A 278 10.67 7.07 -0.12
C LEU A 278 10.13 7.22 -1.55
N LEU A 279 9.18 6.37 -1.92
CA LEU A 279 8.58 6.35 -3.26
C LEU A 279 7.11 6.76 -3.20
N ARG A 280 6.65 7.55 -4.17
CA ARG A 280 5.22 7.82 -4.33
C ARG A 280 4.49 6.54 -4.70
N ILE A 281 3.30 6.31 -4.12
CA ILE A 281 2.57 5.07 -4.39
C ILE A 281 2.15 4.94 -5.86
N ASP A 282 1.82 6.03 -6.53
CA ASP A 282 1.46 6.03 -7.95
C ASP A 282 2.63 5.66 -8.90
N HIS A 283 3.88 5.76 -8.44
CA HIS A 283 5.07 5.40 -9.22
C HIS A 283 5.69 4.06 -8.79
N CYS A 284 5.22 3.44 -7.72
CA CYS A 284 5.82 2.21 -7.18
C CYS A 284 5.72 1.03 -8.13
N GLN A 285 4.66 0.94 -8.94
CA GLN A 285 4.47 -0.12 -9.92
C GLN A 285 5.52 -0.11 -11.03
N GLU A 286 5.95 1.07 -11.49
CA GLU A 286 6.94 1.25 -12.56
C GLU A 286 8.36 0.87 -12.12
N ILE A 287 8.66 0.97 -10.82
CA ILE A 287 10.00 0.74 -10.25
C ILE A 287 10.24 -0.73 -9.87
N GLY A 288 9.33 -1.65 -10.25
CA GLY A 288 9.43 -3.08 -9.97
C GLY A 288 8.80 -3.47 -8.64
N GLY A 289 7.58 -3.01 -8.41
CA GLY A 289 6.83 -3.07 -7.16
C GLY A 289 6.66 -4.43 -6.47
N HIS A 290 6.86 -5.54 -7.18
CA HIS A 290 6.73 -6.87 -6.59
C HIS A 290 8.00 -7.31 -5.87
N GLY A 291 7.87 -7.65 -4.57
CA GLY A 291 8.99 -8.07 -3.73
C GLY A 291 9.83 -6.93 -3.16
N LEU A 292 9.47 -5.67 -3.46
CA LEU A 292 10.10 -4.50 -2.88
C LEU A 292 9.86 -4.49 -1.36
N LEU A 293 10.91 -4.46 -0.55
CA LEU A 293 10.77 -4.36 0.90
C LEU A 293 10.20 -2.99 1.25
N ILE A 294 9.10 -3.01 2.00
CA ILE A 294 8.43 -1.81 2.50
C ILE A 294 8.36 -1.81 4.02
N LYS A 295 8.29 -0.61 4.60
CA LYS A 295 8.17 -0.41 6.04
C LYS A 295 6.75 -0.73 6.49
N THR A 296 6.61 -1.63 7.45
CA THR A 296 5.36 -1.96 8.13
C THR A 296 5.33 -1.43 9.58
N ASP A 297 4.37 -1.81 10.36
CA ASP A 297 4.29 -1.49 11.78
C ASP A 297 5.32 -2.25 12.63
N VAL A 298 5.72 -3.47 12.21
CA VAL A 298 6.65 -4.32 12.98
C VAL A 298 8.05 -4.32 12.39
N HIS A 299 8.22 -4.81 11.17
CA HIS A 299 9.50 -4.91 10.45
C HIS A 299 9.29 -4.88 8.94
N PRO A 300 10.32 -4.54 8.13
CA PRO A 300 10.16 -4.48 6.69
C PRO A 300 9.70 -5.80 6.08
N MET A 301 8.71 -5.73 5.18
CA MET A 301 8.11 -6.87 4.48
C MET A 301 8.10 -6.65 2.98
N PRO A 302 8.17 -7.71 2.16
CA PRO A 302 8.04 -7.58 0.72
C PRO A 302 6.64 -7.15 0.32
N ALA A 303 6.55 -6.15 -0.54
CA ALA A 303 5.30 -5.73 -1.17
C ALA A 303 4.78 -6.83 -2.11
N GLY A 304 3.49 -7.08 -2.07
CA GLY A 304 2.79 -7.95 -3.00
C GLY A 304 2.32 -7.19 -4.25
N ALA A 305 1.03 -6.96 -4.38
CA ALA A 305 0.42 -6.28 -5.50
C ALA A 305 0.19 -4.79 -5.24
N TRP A 306 0.22 -4.00 -6.31
CA TRP A 306 -0.12 -2.58 -6.34
C TRP A 306 -1.36 -2.39 -7.18
N TYR A 307 -2.29 -1.55 -6.73
CA TYR A 307 -3.58 -1.34 -7.36
C TYR A 307 -3.83 0.13 -7.62
N ASP A 308 -4.22 0.46 -8.85
CA ASP A 308 -4.81 1.75 -9.21
C ASP A 308 -6.33 1.62 -9.08
N ASN A 309 -6.91 2.36 -8.14
CA ASN A 309 -8.35 2.29 -7.81
C ASN A 309 -9.13 3.50 -8.32
N GLY A 310 -8.50 4.35 -9.10
CA GLY A 310 -9.10 5.51 -9.74
C GLY A 310 -9.51 6.62 -8.77
N LEU A 311 -10.32 7.54 -9.24
CA LEU A 311 -10.79 8.69 -8.48
C LEU A 311 -11.82 8.28 -7.42
N LYS A 312 -11.57 8.59 -6.15
CA LYS A 312 -12.41 8.27 -4.99
C LYS A 312 -12.63 9.51 -4.11
N GLU A 313 -13.72 9.46 -3.34
CA GLU A 313 -13.92 10.34 -2.20
C GLU A 313 -12.91 9.99 -1.10
N THR A 314 -12.22 11.00 -0.59
CA THR A 314 -11.14 10.86 0.38
C THR A 314 -11.28 11.88 1.50
N ALA A 315 -10.47 11.76 2.54
CA ALA A 315 -10.23 12.82 3.48
C ALA A 315 -8.74 12.94 3.80
N VAL A 316 -8.28 14.16 3.97
CA VAL A 316 -6.92 14.45 4.45
C VAL A 316 -6.95 14.50 5.97
N LEU A 317 -6.30 13.53 6.61
CA LEU A 317 -6.02 13.54 8.04
C LEU A 317 -4.77 14.36 8.30
N ILE A 318 -4.85 15.29 9.24
CA ILE A 318 -3.71 16.12 9.66
C ILE A 318 -3.58 15.98 11.18
N SER A 319 -2.43 15.49 11.63
CA SER A 319 -2.12 15.38 13.05
C SER A 319 -1.58 16.70 13.61
N LYS A 320 -1.64 16.88 14.93
CA LYS A 320 -1.08 18.08 15.62
C LYS A 320 0.42 18.29 15.37
N ASP A 321 1.16 17.25 15.04
CA ASP A 321 2.56 17.38 14.69
C ASP A 321 2.80 17.67 13.20
N GLY A 322 1.73 17.75 12.40
CA GLY A 322 1.80 18.09 10.97
C GLY A 322 1.94 16.89 10.03
N TYR A 323 1.98 15.65 10.54
CA TYR A 323 1.91 14.46 9.69
C TYR A 323 0.54 14.39 9.05
N GLN A 324 0.51 14.11 7.75
CA GLN A 324 -0.74 14.07 7.01
C GLN A 324 -0.80 12.89 6.05
N LEU A 325 -2.01 12.37 5.84
CA LEU A 325 -2.32 11.34 4.88
C LEU A 325 -3.69 11.61 4.26
N GLU A 326 -3.78 11.58 2.94
CA GLU A 326 -5.03 11.56 2.21
C GLU A 326 -5.40 10.12 1.86
N ALA A 327 -6.56 9.67 2.34
CA ALA A 327 -7.03 8.31 2.15
C ALA A 327 -8.55 8.26 2.00
N THR A 328 -9.07 7.16 1.46
CA THR A 328 -10.52 6.90 1.37
C THR A 328 -11.14 6.82 2.77
N LEU A 329 -12.42 7.17 2.89
CA LEU A 329 -13.11 7.24 4.19
C LEU A 329 -13.08 5.92 4.96
N ASN A 330 -13.09 4.80 4.24
CA ASN A 330 -13.01 3.45 4.78
C ASN A 330 -11.58 2.96 5.07
N HIS A 331 -10.53 3.74 4.76
CA HIS A 331 -9.15 3.34 5.00
C HIS A 331 -8.84 3.21 6.49
N HIS A 332 -8.27 2.08 6.91
CA HIS A 332 -7.95 1.82 8.31
C HIS A 332 -6.58 2.39 8.69
N ILE A 333 -6.59 3.19 9.74
CA ILE A 333 -5.40 3.81 10.36
C ILE A 333 -5.25 3.27 11.77
N ARG A 334 -4.03 2.95 12.16
CA ARG A 334 -3.72 2.53 13.52
C ARG A 334 -3.70 3.72 14.47
N VAL A 335 -4.49 3.64 15.53
CA VAL A 335 -4.63 4.72 16.52
C VAL A 335 -4.62 4.19 17.95
N ILE A 336 -4.33 5.07 18.93
CA ILE A 336 -4.71 4.85 20.32
C ILE A 336 -6.00 5.63 20.55
N ASN A 337 -7.06 4.95 20.99
CA ASN A 337 -8.36 5.55 21.29
C ASN A 337 -8.37 6.25 22.66
N GLU A 338 -9.52 6.84 23.02
CA GLU A 338 -9.72 7.52 24.31
C GLU A 338 -9.56 6.61 25.52
N ASN A 339 -9.78 5.30 25.37
CA ASN A 339 -9.61 4.29 26.42
C ASN A 339 -8.15 3.82 26.59
N GLY A 340 -7.26 4.25 25.71
CA GLY A 340 -5.86 3.84 25.68
C GLY A 340 -5.62 2.52 24.93
N ASP A 341 -6.59 2.02 24.15
CA ASP A 341 -6.47 0.80 23.38
C ASP A 341 -5.85 1.08 22.01
N TYR A 342 -5.02 0.16 21.55
CA TYR A 342 -4.31 0.22 20.28
C TYR A 342 -5.13 -0.48 19.21
N VAL A 343 -5.94 0.31 18.48
CA VAL A 343 -6.98 -0.20 17.60
C VAL A 343 -6.85 0.31 16.17
N TRP A 344 -7.51 -0.38 15.25
CA TRP A 344 -7.74 0.09 13.90
C TRP A 344 -9.05 0.91 13.86
N LYS A 345 -9.01 2.09 13.27
CA LYS A 345 -10.18 2.90 12.96
C LYS A 345 -10.14 3.35 11.51
N THR A 346 -11.30 3.47 10.89
CA THR A 346 -11.41 4.06 9.58
C THR A 346 -11.14 5.56 9.61
N VAL A 347 -10.73 6.12 8.48
CA VAL A 347 -10.59 7.57 8.33
C VAL A 347 -11.87 8.29 8.75
N GLU A 348 -13.04 7.70 8.45
CA GLU A 348 -14.34 8.27 8.85
C GLU A 348 -14.53 8.31 10.37
N GLU A 349 -14.15 7.25 11.08
CA GLU A 349 -14.33 7.09 12.54
C GLU A 349 -13.30 7.84 13.38
N ILE A 350 -12.14 8.19 12.83
CA ILE A 350 -11.08 8.88 13.57
C ILE A 350 -11.57 10.28 13.99
N GLY A 351 -11.55 10.56 15.30
CA GLY A 351 -11.97 11.82 15.91
C GLY A 351 -10.84 12.52 16.69
N GLU A 352 -11.16 13.66 17.29
CA GLU A 352 -10.20 14.51 18.01
C GLU A 352 -9.57 13.86 19.26
N SER A 353 -10.22 12.83 19.83
CA SER A 353 -9.71 12.04 20.95
C SER A 353 -8.69 10.97 20.56
N ASP A 354 -8.56 10.66 19.27
CA ASP A 354 -7.70 9.61 18.77
C ASP A 354 -6.27 10.12 18.52
N TRP A 355 -5.31 9.25 18.82
CA TRP A 355 -3.89 9.49 18.59
C TRP A 355 -3.39 8.62 17.44
N ILE A 356 -3.05 9.23 16.32
CA ILE A 356 -2.55 8.57 15.11
C ILE A 356 -1.17 7.97 15.39
N SER A 357 -0.98 6.71 15.01
CA SER A 357 0.29 5.99 15.18
C SER A 357 1.25 6.28 14.03
N ILE A 358 2.45 6.73 14.37
CA ILE A 358 3.51 7.09 13.44
C ILE A 358 4.72 6.20 13.68
N GLN A 359 5.14 5.46 12.67
CA GLN A 359 6.24 4.49 12.77
C GLN A 359 7.61 5.18 12.79
N THR A 360 8.38 4.98 13.86
CA THR A 360 9.69 5.59 14.08
C THR A 360 10.88 4.65 13.92
N LYS A 361 10.62 3.33 13.89
CA LYS A 361 11.64 2.29 13.72
C LYS A 361 11.74 1.84 12.26
N ASN A 362 12.62 0.88 12.00
CA ASN A 362 12.76 0.20 10.71
C ASN A 362 13.13 1.14 9.57
N ARG A 363 14.31 1.76 9.70
CA ARG A 363 14.84 2.72 8.72
C ARG A 363 15.11 2.05 7.39
N LEU A 364 14.49 2.51 6.31
CA LEU A 364 14.74 2.09 4.95
C LEU A 364 15.19 3.28 4.13
N PHE A 365 16.27 3.09 3.38
CA PHE A 365 16.87 4.11 2.52
C PHE A 365 17.18 3.50 1.16
N GLY A 366 17.36 4.34 0.15
CA GLY A 366 17.77 3.93 -1.17
C GLY A 366 19.28 3.69 -1.29
N ASN A 367 19.71 3.49 -2.52
CA ASN A 367 21.09 3.11 -2.89
C ASN A 367 21.82 4.15 -3.75
N ASN A 368 21.33 5.40 -3.80
CA ASN A 368 21.88 6.51 -4.57
C ASN A 368 21.79 6.36 -6.10
N GLU A 369 21.02 5.44 -6.61
CA GLU A 369 20.82 5.29 -8.05
C GLU A 369 20.15 6.53 -8.65
N ILE A 370 20.69 7.01 -9.76
CA ILE A 370 20.13 8.09 -10.58
C ILE A 370 20.12 7.62 -12.04
N PRO A 371 19.16 8.06 -12.85
CA PRO A 371 19.17 7.76 -14.28
C PRO A 371 20.45 8.26 -14.95
N PRO A 372 20.90 7.67 -16.07
CA PRO A 372 22.07 8.17 -16.80
C PRO A 372 21.89 9.63 -17.23
N PHE A 373 22.90 10.46 -17.02
CA PHE A 373 22.91 11.87 -17.42
C PHE A 373 23.73 12.08 -18.69
N ASN A 374 23.08 12.57 -19.74
CA ASN A 374 23.74 13.00 -20.98
C ASN A 374 23.38 14.46 -21.26
N TYR A 375 24.39 15.30 -21.44
CA TYR A 375 24.20 16.69 -21.79
C TYR A 375 24.66 16.98 -23.22
N GLU A 376 23.74 17.41 -24.07
CA GLU A 376 24.04 17.86 -25.43
C GLU A 376 24.13 19.39 -25.47
N TYR A 377 25.30 19.91 -25.89
CA TYR A 377 25.46 21.34 -26.06
C TYR A 377 24.65 21.85 -27.26
N GLN A 378 23.80 22.84 -27.04
CA GLN A 378 23.07 23.50 -28.12
C GLN A 378 24.05 24.27 -29.02
N ALA A 379 23.90 24.11 -30.35
CA ALA A 379 24.71 24.84 -31.35
C ALA A 379 24.51 26.35 -31.19
N GLY A 380 25.62 27.10 -31.05
CA GLY A 380 25.61 28.56 -30.89
C GLY A 380 26.07 29.09 -29.52
N THR A 381 26.29 28.27 -28.53
CA THR A 381 26.98 28.67 -27.31
C THR A 381 28.50 28.65 -27.54
N ALA A 382 29.17 29.74 -27.15
CA ALA A 382 30.59 29.99 -27.44
C ALA A 382 31.49 28.76 -27.23
N GLU A 383 31.97 28.16 -28.30
CA GLU A 383 32.80 26.95 -28.34
C GLU A 383 34.15 27.08 -27.56
N GLY A 384 34.53 28.30 -27.19
CA GLY A 384 35.84 28.58 -26.58
C GLY A 384 35.93 28.37 -25.07
N ARG A 385 34.90 27.98 -24.35
CA ARG A 385 34.89 27.85 -22.87
C ARG A 385 34.33 26.52 -22.35
N LYS A 386 34.39 25.46 -23.11
CA LYS A 386 33.96 24.12 -22.67
C LYS A 386 34.93 23.58 -21.63
N LYS A 387 34.61 23.71 -20.35
CA LYS A 387 35.17 22.83 -19.31
C LYS A 387 34.33 21.56 -19.34
N GLN A 388 34.89 20.49 -19.87
CA GLN A 388 34.24 19.19 -19.86
C GLN A 388 34.29 18.68 -18.41
N ARG A 389 33.13 18.65 -17.73
CA ARG A 389 32.98 18.08 -16.38
C ARG A 389 32.45 16.66 -16.52
N THR A 390 32.98 15.75 -15.73
CA THR A 390 32.42 14.41 -15.57
C THR A 390 31.49 14.43 -14.39
N TYR A 391 30.25 14.05 -14.64
CA TYR A 391 29.24 13.93 -13.60
C TYR A 391 29.09 12.47 -13.16
N PRO A 392 28.94 12.19 -11.85
CA PRO A 392 28.80 10.83 -11.37
C PRO A 392 27.46 10.23 -11.79
N ASP A 393 27.45 8.91 -11.97
CA ASP A 393 26.26 8.09 -12.27
C ASP A 393 25.47 7.69 -11.04
N LYS A 394 25.95 8.09 -9.84
CA LYS A 394 25.28 7.94 -8.56
C LYS A 394 25.32 9.25 -7.78
N LEU A 395 24.28 9.50 -6.98
CA LEU A 395 24.30 10.65 -6.10
C LEU A 395 25.44 10.53 -5.09
N THR A 396 26.26 11.57 -4.99
CA THR A 396 27.35 11.63 -4.00
C THR A 396 27.01 12.57 -2.84
N THR A 397 27.69 12.38 -1.71
CA THR A 397 27.49 13.18 -0.50
C THR A 397 27.68 14.68 -0.73
N ASP A 398 28.69 15.07 -1.54
CA ASP A 398 28.94 16.48 -1.85
C ASP A 398 27.85 17.08 -2.75
N TYR A 399 27.30 16.32 -3.73
CA TYR A 399 26.16 16.79 -4.53
C TYR A 399 24.87 16.85 -3.71
N ALA A 400 24.63 15.88 -2.83
CA ALA A 400 23.49 15.91 -1.92
C ALA A 400 23.56 17.13 -0.98
N TYR A 401 24.75 17.41 -0.42
CA TYR A 401 24.97 18.59 0.42
C TYR A 401 24.76 19.90 -0.35
N LEU A 402 25.31 19.99 -1.58
CA LEU A 402 25.11 21.15 -2.45
C LEU A 402 23.62 21.37 -2.77
N LEU A 403 22.87 20.31 -3.04
CA LEU A 403 21.41 20.41 -3.24
C LEU A 403 20.71 20.99 -2.01
N GLY A 404 21.12 20.58 -0.80
CA GLY A 404 20.59 21.13 0.45
C GLY A 404 20.85 22.63 0.59
N LEU A 405 22.09 23.08 0.33
CA LEU A 405 22.44 24.49 0.33
C LEU A 405 21.62 25.29 -0.69
N LEU A 406 21.42 24.75 -1.90
CA LEU A 406 20.69 25.42 -2.97
C LEU A 406 19.19 25.48 -2.72
N ILE A 407 18.61 24.46 -2.10
CA ILE A 407 17.18 24.49 -1.70
C ILE A 407 16.97 25.56 -0.64
N GLY A 408 17.87 25.74 0.32
CA GLY A 408 17.80 26.86 1.27
C GLY A 408 18.05 28.21 0.56
N ASP A 409 19.28 28.62 0.45
CA ASP A 409 19.72 29.95 0.02
C ASP A 409 20.07 30.09 -1.46
N GLY A 410 19.74 29.07 -2.30
CA GLY A 410 20.06 29.10 -3.74
C GLY A 410 19.12 29.98 -4.54
N CYS A 411 19.72 30.70 -5.53
CA CYS A 411 19.01 31.42 -6.58
C CYS A 411 19.46 30.90 -7.95
N TYR A 412 18.54 30.30 -8.69
CA TYR A 412 18.80 29.67 -9.99
C TYR A 412 17.73 30.04 -11.05
N THR A 413 17.03 31.13 -10.83
CA THR A 413 15.98 31.65 -11.76
C THR A 413 16.54 32.39 -12.97
N SER A 414 17.83 32.81 -12.94
CA SER A 414 18.49 33.40 -14.12
C SER A 414 19.08 32.29 -15.01
N HIS A 415 18.86 32.37 -16.31
CA HIS A 415 19.08 31.29 -17.29
C HIS A 415 20.46 30.63 -17.29
N ASP A 416 21.53 31.31 -16.84
CA ASP A 416 22.91 30.85 -17.05
C ASP A 416 23.73 30.67 -15.77
N GLN A 417 23.20 30.95 -14.60
CA GLN A 417 23.98 30.99 -13.35
C GLN A 417 23.27 30.35 -12.16
N ILE A 418 24.03 29.57 -11.39
CA ILE A 418 23.65 29.10 -10.08
C ILE A 418 24.36 29.96 -9.05
N ARG A 419 23.57 30.63 -8.21
CA ARG A 419 24.05 31.52 -7.16
C ARG A 419 23.58 31.01 -5.80
N LEU A 420 24.43 31.15 -4.79
CA LEU A 420 24.11 30.85 -3.41
C LEU A 420 24.35 32.13 -2.59
N ALA A 421 23.37 32.54 -1.78
CA ALA A 421 23.54 33.66 -0.86
C ALA A 421 24.58 33.28 0.22
N VAL A 422 25.55 34.18 0.46
CA VAL A 422 26.62 33.97 1.41
C VAL A 422 26.76 35.23 2.24
N CYS A 423 26.16 35.26 3.40
CA CYS A 423 26.13 36.43 4.29
C CYS A 423 27.17 36.35 5.39
N GLU A 424 27.78 35.18 5.61
CA GLU A 424 28.69 34.91 6.72
C GLU A 424 30.00 34.26 6.23
N VAL A 425 31.10 34.57 6.91
CA VAL A 425 32.44 34.05 6.56
C VAL A 425 32.50 32.52 6.63
N GLU A 426 31.94 31.91 7.67
CA GLU A 426 31.88 30.45 7.83
C GLU A 426 31.12 29.76 6.65
N MET A 427 30.02 30.35 6.19
CA MET A 427 29.27 29.86 5.04
C MET A 427 30.09 29.96 3.75
N LEU A 428 30.84 31.03 3.61
CA LEU A 428 31.73 31.27 2.46
C LEU A 428 32.78 30.17 2.37
N GLU A 429 33.49 29.91 3.47
CA GLU A 429 34.52 28.85 3.53
C GLU A 429 33.93 27.48 3.21
N LEU A 430 32.75 27.19 3.73
CA LEU A 430 32.03 25.94 3.53
C LEU A 430 31.68 25.75 2.04
N VAL A 431 31.11 26.76 1.38
CA VAL A 431 30.77 26.74 -0.06
C VAL A 431 32.01 26.59 -0.92
N GLN A 432 33.12 27.30 -0.59
CA GLN A 432 34.38 27.15 -1.29
C GLN A 432 34.93 25.73 -1.19
N ASN A 433 34.90 25.13 -0.01
CA ASN A 433 35.31 23.75 0.23
C ASN A 433 34.50 22.74 -0.57
N VAL A 434 33.17 22.87 -0.59
CA VAL A 434 32.30 21.99 -1.38
C VAL A 434 32.57 22.13 -2.88
N CYS A 435 32.65 23.34 -3.38
CA CYS A 435 32.98 23.58 -4.80
C CYS A 435 34.38 23.07 -5.19
N THR A 436 35.35 23.22 -4.31
CA THR A 436 36.68 22.67 -4.54
C THR A 436 36.70 21.14 -4.62
N ARG A 437 35.94 20.45 -3.74
CA ARG A 437 35.81 18.99 -3.81
C ARG A 437 35.10 18.53 -5.07
N LEU A 438 34.01 19.21 -5.45
CA LEU A 438 33.18 18.83 -6.61
C LEU A 438 33.84 19.20 -7.94
N PHE A 439 34.51 20.34 -8.02
CA PHE A 439 34.93 20.93 -9.30
C PHE A 439 36.45 21.19 -9.41
N SER A 440 37.19 20.83 -8.39
CA SER A 440 38.65 21.14 -8.26
C SER A 440 38.97 22.65 -8.34
N GLU A 441 37.97 23.47 -8.16
CA GLU A 441 38.07 24.94 -8.16
C GLU A 441 37.13 25.53 -7.12
N PRO A 442 37.54 26.54 -6.33
CA PRO A 442 36.67 27.21 -5.39
C PRO A 442 35.55 28.00 -6.11
N ALA A 443 34.44 28.21 -5.44
CA ALA A 443 33.40 29.10 -5.93
C ALA A 443 33.90 30.52 -6.12
N LYS A 444 33.44 31.23 -7.16
CA LYS A 444 33.71 32.66 -7.31
C LYS A 444 32.82 33.45 -6.38
N ILE A 445 33.42 34.23 -5.49
CA ILE A 445 32.71 35.00 -4.49
C ILE A 445 32.52 36.44 -4.97
N TYR A 446 31.31 36.94 -4.73
CA TYR A 446 30.87 38.31 -4.89
C TYR A 446 30.34 38.82 -3.54
N GLU A 447 30.15 40.12 -3.38
CA GLU A 447 29.86 40.77 -2.10
C GLU A 447 28.86 40.04 -1.17
N HIS A 448 27.80 39.45 -1.71
CA HIS A 448 26.77 38.77 -0.92
C HIS A 448 26.31 37.42 -1.51
N TRP A 449 27.07 36.91 -2.50
CA TRP A 449 26.72 35.63 -3.13
C TRP A 449 27.93 34.94 -3.74
N ALA A 450 27.84 33.63 -3.85
CA ALA A 450 28.83 32.78 -4.53
C ALA A 450 28.27 32.27 -5.86
N TYR A 451 29.06 32.31 -6.90
CA TYR A 451 28.78 31.63 -8.18
C TYR A 451 29.28 30.19 -8.12
N VAL A 452 28.36 29.26 -8.26
CA VAL A 452 28.66 27.82 -8.11
C VAL A 452 28.91 27.15 -9.46
N GLY A 453 28.23 27.55 -10.51
CA GLY A 453 28.42 26.96 -11.83
C GLY A 453 27.47 27.47 -12.92
N GLY A 454 27.66 26.97 -14.15
CA GLY A 454 26.94 27.36 -15.35
C GLY A 454 25.88 26.36 -15.80
N VAL A 455 25.52 26.44 -17.08
CA VAL A 455 24.39 25.76 -17.72
C VAL A 455 24.44 24.25 -17.58
N GLU A 456 25.59 23.63 -17.76
CA GLU A 456 25.77 22.17 -17.66
C GLU A 456 25.53 21.64 -16.24
N LEU A 457 26.11 22.31 -15.22
CA LEU A 457 25.85 21.95 -13.82
C LEU A 457 24.38 22.13 -13.47
N ARG A 458 23.74 23.21 -13.98
CA ARG A 458 22.31 23.40 -13.77
C ARG A 458 21.49 22.29 -14.39
N ALA A 459 21.83 21.81 -15.59
CA ALA A 459 21.17 20.68 -16.22
C ALA A 459 21.32 19.41 -15.39
N TYR A 460 22.52 19.14 -14.85
CA TYR A 460 22.76 18.01 -13.97
C TYR A 460 21.97 18.10 -12.66
N LEU A 461 21.96 19.28 -12.02
CA LEU A 461 21.18 19.47 -10.79
C LEU A 461 19.66 19.35 -11.03
N LYS A 462 19.19 19.79 -12.20
CA LYS A 462 17.80 19.54 -12.62
C LYS A 462 17.50 18.04 -12.83
N HIS A 463 18.45 17.33 -13.41
CA HIS A 463 18.38 15.88 -13.55
C HIS A 463 18.33 15.18 -12.19
N LEU A 464 18.97 15.73 -11.15
CA LEU A 464 18.86 15.26 -9.77
C LEU A 464 17.54 15.69 -9.08
N GLY A 465 16.75 16.55 -9.70
CA GLY A 465 15.44 17.00 -9.20
C GLY A 465 15.38 18.44 -8.69
N LEU A 466 16.43 19.25 -8.89
CA LEU A 466 16.35 20.68 -8.58
C LEU A 466 15.41 21.36 -9.58
N THR A 467 14.38 22.06 -9.10
CA THR A 467 13.40 22.77 -9.94
C THR A 467 13.63 24.27 -9.93
N ASP A 468 13.24 24.97 -11.01
CA ASP A 468 13.30 26.45 -11.11
C ASP A 468 12.17 27.11 -10.27
N ALA A 469 11.88 26.57 -9.10
CA ALA A 469 10.79 26.97 -8.22
C ALA A 469 11.13 28.22 -7.39
N LYS A 470 10.10 29.02 -7.11
CA LYS A 470 10.19 30.10 -6.13
C LYS A 470 10.19 29.52 -4.70
N SER A 471 10.54 30.35 -3.72
CA SER A 471 10.71 29.90 -2.32
C SER A 471 9.51 29.11 -1.78
N TYR A 472 8.28 29.53 -2.11
CA TYR A 472 7.05 28.87 -1.66
C TYR A 472 6.63 27.62 -2.47
N GLU A 473 7.35 27.33 -3.57
CA GLU A 473 7.12 26.18 -4.45
C GLU A 473 8.25 25.14 -4.35
N LYS A 474 9.33 25.42 -3.60
CA LYS A 474 10.46 24.50 -3.44
C LYS A 474 10.00 23.16 -2.87
N VAL A 475 10.62 22.09 -3.35
CA VAL A 475 10.41 20.71 -2.92
C VAL A 475 11.74 20.01 -2.73
N VAL A 476 11.74 18.90 -2.02
CA VAL A 476 12.91 18.02 -1.94
C VAL A 476 13.19 17.44 -3.33
N PRO A 477 14.44 17.50 -3.84
CA PRO A 477 14.83 16.86 -5.09
C PRO A 477 14.54 15.35 -5.07
N HIS A 478 14.02 14.80 -6.16
CA HIS A 478 13.60 13.40 -6.20
C HIS A 478 14.73 12.41 -5.89
N SER A 479 15.97 12.72 -6.30
CA SER A 479 17.15 11.89 -6.02
C SER A 479 17.45 11.74 -4.52
N ILE A 480 16.95 12.64 -3.67
CA ILE A 480 17.13 12.57 -2.22
C ILE A 480 16.19 11.53 -1.59
N PHE A 481 15.01 11.32 -2.16
CA PHE A 481 14.09 10.29 -1.67
C PHE A 481 14.63 8.87 -1.86
N THR A 482 15.48 8.67 -2.88
CA THR A 482 16.12 7.38 -3.18
C THR A 482 17.57 7.31 -2.71
N ALA A 483 18.03 8.29 -1.90
CA ALA A 483 19.39 8.39 -1.41
C ALA A 483 19.68 7.40 -0.27
N SER A 484 20.97 7.08 -0.11
CA SER A 484 21.48 6.40 1.08
C SER A 484 21.34 7.28 2.32
N PRO A 485 21.44 6.69 3.55
CA PRO A 485 21.37 7.50 4.79
C PRO A 485 22.38 8.63 4.81
N GLU A 486 23.60 8.40 4.35
CA GLU A 486 24.69 9.39 4.34
C GLU A 486 24.37 10.58 3.41
N ASN A 487 23.83 10.30 2.23
CA ASN A 487 23.49 11.33 1.25
C ASN A 487 22.22 12.09 1.64
N CYS A 488 21.22 11.40 2.17
CA CYS A 488 20.03 12.04 2.75
C CYS A 488 20.42 12.97 3.92
N ALA A 489 21.30 12.51 4.82
CA ALA A 489 21.80 13.31 5.93
C ALA A 489 22.61 14.53 5.43
N ALA A 490 23.43 14.37 4.39
CA ALA A 490 24.18 15.47 3.79
C ALA A 490 23.25 16.55 3.20
N PHE A 491 22.20 16.15 2.50
CA PHE A 491 21.18 17.07 2.00
C PHE A 491 20.53 17.85 3.15
N LEU A 492 20.05 17.15 4.18
CA LEU A 492 19.44 17.78 5.34
C LEU A 492 20.43 18.73 6.05
N ARG A 493 21.69 18.32 6.21
CA ARG A 493 22.74 19.17 6.79
C ARG A 493 22.88 20.47 6.00
N GLY A 494 22.98 20.39 4.67
CA GLY A 494 23.09 21.58 3.83
C GLY A 494 21.88 22.50 3.95
N LEU A 495 20.69 21.93 4.03
CA LEU A 495 19.44 22.68 4.23
C LEU A 495 19.38 23.35 5.63
N PHE A 496 19.82 22.65 6.67
CA PHE A 496 19.86 23.19 8.03
C PHE A 496 21.01 24.19 8.25
N ASP A 497 22.07 24.10 7.47
CA ASP A 497 23.14 25.11 7.51
C ASP A 497 22.67 26.45 6.97
N THR A 498 21.78 26.46 5.99
CA THR A 498 21.16 27.68 5.43
C THR A 498 19.95 28.12 6.26
N ASP A 499 18.80 27.50 6.03
CA ASP A 499 17.49 27.88 6.61
C ASP A 499 17.21 27.29 8.01
N GLY A 500 18.17 26.50 8.55
CA GLY A 500 18.05 25.94 9.90
C GLY A 500 18.56 26.88 10.99
N CYS A 501 17.96 26.76 12.17
CA CYS A 501 18.36 27.52 13.36
C CYS A 501 18.49 26.62 14.58
N VAL A 502 19.44 26.93 15.44
CA VAL A 502 19.61 26.30 16.75
C VAL A 502 19.73 27.38 17.81
N HIS A 503 18.92 27.28 18.86
CA HIS A 503 18.96 28.21 19.96
C HIS A 503 18.48 27.57 21.27
N ILE A 504 18.71 28.28 22.38
CA ILE A 504 18.34 27.82 23.73
C ILE A 504 17.18 28.66 24.20
N GLU A 505 16.11 28.02 24.64
CA GLU A 505 14.90 28.66 25.14
C GLU A 505 14.60 28.31 26.60
N GLY A 506 13.67 29.06 27.18
CA GLY A 506 13.13 28.87 28.54
C GLY A 506 13.70 29.79 29.58
N ARG A 507 12.96 29.95 30.69
CA ARG A 507 13.33 30.88 31.82
C ARG A 507 14.71 30.60 32.41
N ASN A 508 15.23 29.37 32.25
CA ASN A 508 16.53 28.94 32.76
C ASN A 508 17.50 28.54 31.63
N ASN A 509 17.25 28.89 30.38
CA ASN A 509 18.06 28.50 29.21
C ASN A 509 18.32 26.98 29.10
N ASN A 510 17.33 26.14 29.39
CA ASN A 510 17.52 24.71 29.54
C ASN A 510 16.95 23.87 28.37
N THR A 511 16.26 24.49 27.41
CA THR A 511 15.65 23.76 26.29
C THR A 511 16.37 24.11 25.01
N LEU A 512 17.12 23.12 24.47
CA LEU A 512 17.74 23.21 23.17
C LEU A 512 16.68 23.00 22.10
N ARG A 513 16.55 23.96 21.19
CA ARG A 513 15.62 23.89 20.05
C ARG A 513 16.38 23.93 18.73
N VAL A 514 16.11 22.97 17.88
CA VAL A 514 16.58 22.91 16.50
C VAL A 514 15.36 22.99 15.59
N HIS A 515 15.36 23.90 14.63
CA HIS A 515 14.26 24.03 13.68
C HIS A 515 14.78 24.47 12.31
N PHE A 516 13.95 24.22 11.30
CA PHE A 516 14.13 24.65 9.91
C PHE A 516 12.91 25.47 9.50
N THR A 517 13.10 26.57 8.77
CA THR A 517 12.03 27.50 8.40
C THR A 517 11.90 27.59 6.88
N THR A 518 10.68 27.49 6.34
CA THR A 518 10.42 27.66 4.92
C THR A 518 9.06 28.30 4.65
N THR A 519 8.88 28.88 3.46
CA THR A 519 7.56 29.31 2.95
C THR A 519 6.87 28.23 2.10
N SER A 520 7.56 27.12 1.79
CA SER A 520 6.96 25.99 1.07
C SER A 520 6.40 24.99 2.04
N ARG A 521 5.08 24.82 2.02
CA ARG A 521 4.39 23.77 2.79
C ARG A 521 4.88 22.37 2.40
N LYS A 522 4.96 22.08 1.08
CA LYS A 522 5.39 20.77 0.58
C LYS A 522 6.81 20.44 0.99
N LEU A 523 7.73 21.42 0.97
CA LEU A 523 9.09 21.22 1.45
C LEU A 523 9.13 20.90 2.95
N ALA A 524 8.32 21.59 3.77
CA ALA A 524 8.23 21.32 5.20
C ALA A 524 7.77 19.89 5.49
N GLU A 525 6.71 19.44 4.80
CA GLU A 525 6.15 18.08 4.91
C GLU A 525 7.17 17.01 4.48
N GLN A 526 7.85 17.22 3.36
CA GLN A 526 8.85 16.30 2.85
C GLN A 526 10.09 16.22 3.75
N VAL A 527 10.55 17.34 4.30
CA VAL A 527 11.66 17.39 5.28
C VAL A 527 11.26 16.66 6.57
N GLN A 528 10.01 16.80 7.03
CA GLN A 528 9.48 16.07 8.17
C GLN A 528 9.59 14.55 7.97
N LEU A 529 9.24 14.04 6.77
CA LEU A 529 9.31 12.61 6.45
C LEU A 529 10.75 12.11 6.31
N LEU A 530 11.66 12.92 5.74
CA LEU A 530 13.08 12.59 5.71
C LEU A 530 13.67 12.50 7.12
N LEU A 531 13.34 13.43 8.01
CA LEU A 531 13.73 13.40 9.42
C LEU A 531 13.17 12.18 10.14
N LEU A 532 11.89 11.85 9.90
CA LEU A 532 11.25 10.68 10.48
C LEU A 532 11.97 9.38 10.08
N ASN A 533 12.53 9.31 8.87
CA ASN A 533 13.29 8.13 8.44
C ASN A 533 14.59 7.92 9.26
N PHE A 534 15.11 8.96 9.90
CA PHE A 534 16.18 8.86 10.92
C PHE A 534 15.65 8.62 12.34
N GLY A 535 14.33 8.48 12.53
CA GLY A 535 13.69 8.37 13.85
C GLY A 535 13.65 9.73 14.59
N ILE A 536 13.70 10.83 13.86
CA ILE A 536 13.66 12.20 14.39
C ILE A 536 12.22 12.71 14.26
N ILE A 537 11.58 12.96 15.39
CA ILE A 537 10.23 13.52 15.46
C ILE A 537 10.30 15.03 15.41
N CYS A 538 9.50 15.64 14.56
CA CYS A 538 9.36 17.08 14.47
C CYS A 538 7.91 17.50 14.32
N HIS A 539 7.65 18.76 14.65
CA HIS A 539 6.36 19.43 14.57
C HIS A 539 6.42 20.54 13.52
N ILE A 540 5.43 20.60 12.64
CA ILE A 540 5.27 21.69 11.69
C ILE A 540 4.31 22.72 12.27
N HIS A 541 4.82 23.93 12.52
CA HIS A 541 4.01 25.08 12.96
C HIS A 541 3.83 26.03 11.78
N ALA A 542 2.58 26.28 11.40
CA ALA A 542 2.23 27.25 10.38
C ALA A 542 1.93 28.61 11.02
N ALA A 543 2.77 29.61 10.75
CA ALA A 543 2.56 30.98 11.20
C ALA A 543 2.08 31.84 10.04
N MET A 544 0.87 32.40 10.16
CA MET A 544 0.39 33.39 9.20
C MET A 544 1.15 34.69 9.44
N VAL A 545 2.07 35.02 8.52
CA VAL A 545 2.88 36.25 8.58
C VAL A 545 2.61 37.19 7.42
N GLU A 546 1.55 36.92 6.65
CA GLU A 546 1.12 37.75 5.51
C GLU A 546 0.80 39.17 6.01
N GLY A 547 1.35 40.17 5.33
CA GLY A 547 1.24 41.56 5.71
C GLY A 547 2.22 42.05 6.81
N ASN A 548 2.99 41.13 7.42
CA ASN A 548 4.05 41.55 8.35
C ASN A 548 5.19 42.24 7.60
N VAL A 549 5.59 43.40 8.09
CA VAL A 549 6.65 44.20 7.49
C VAL A 549 7.92 44.06 8.33
N ALA A 550 9.02 43.66 7.66
CA ALA A 550 10.35 43.62 8.27
C ALA A 550 11.29 44.59 7.54
N HIS A 551 12.20 45.21 8.29
CA HIS A 551 13.23 46.08 7.74
C HIS A 551 14.59 45.37 7.81
N ILE A 552 15.23 45.21 6.67
CA ILE A 552 16.57 44.63 6.56
C ILE A 552 17.47 45.68 5.87
N GLY A 553 18.25 46.40 6.66
CA GLY A 553 18.96 47.61 6.22
C GLY A 553 17.98 48.69 5.72
N GLU A 554 18.18 49.20 4.52
CA GLU A 554 17.29 50.18 3.87
C GLU A 554 16.08 49.56 3.16
N ARG A 555 15.99 48.23 3.12
CA ARG A 555 14.91 47.53 2.40
C ARG A 555 13.76 47.18 3.34
N THR A 556 12.56 47.50 2.93
CA THR A 556 11.32 47.07 3.55
C THR A 556 10.82 45.81 2.85
N ILE A 557 10.66 44.71 3.57
CA ILE A 557 10.16 43.42 3.07
C ILE A 557 8.82 43.15 3.73
N GLU A 558 7.80 43.00 2.90
CA GLU A 558 6.47 42.57 3.31
C GLU A 558 6.33 41.06 3.08
N SER A 559 5.92 40.31 4.10
CA SER A 559 5.70 38.87 4.02
C SER A 559 4.42 38.58 3.25
N LYS A 560 4.53 37.78 2.17
CA LYS A 560 3.40 37.45 1.27
C LYS A 560 2.91 36.00 1.41
N HIS A 561 3.58 35.18 2.18
CA HIS A 561 3.33 33.75 2.29
C HIS A 561 3.37 33.28 3.72
N THR A 562 2.56 32.26 4.06
CA THR A 562 2.63 31.56 5.33
C THR A 562 4.03 30.99 5.55
N ARG A 563 4.55 31.09 6.77
CA ARG A 563 5.80 30.52 7.20
C ARG A 563 5.55 29.18 7.89
N TYR A 564 6.35 28.17 7.56
CA TYR A 564 6.32 26.85 8.17
C TYR A 564 7.63 26.60 8.91
N ASP A 565 7.52 26.38 10.22
CA ASP A 565 8.64 26.09 11.11
C ASP A 565 8.61 24.59 11.46
N VAL A 566 9.58 23.82 10.95
CA VAL A 566 9.77 22.40 11.24
C VAL A 566 10.66 22.27 12.47
N THR A 567 10.08 22.07 13.64
CA THR A 567 10.80 22.05 14.92
C THR A 567 11.01 20.62 15.41
N ILE A 568 12.25 20.24 15.71
CA ILE A 568 12.61 18.92 16.26
C ILE A 568 12.15 18.82 17.71
N LYS A 569 11.39 17.76 18.05
CA LYS A 569 10.78 17.53 19.37
C LYS A 569 11.61 16.58 20.22
N GLY A 570 11.79 17.00 21.47
CA GLY A 570 12.38 16.16 22.51
C GLY A 570 13.90 15.94 22.40
N SER A 571 14.52 15.70 23.53
CA SER A 571 15.98 15.52 23.61
C SER A 571 16.49 14.29 22.84
N TYR A 572 15.68 13.26 22.72
CA TYR A 572 16.02 12.06 21.93
C TYR A 572 16.14 12.40 20.44
N SER A 573 15.15 13.08 19.85
CA SER A 573 15.19 13.49 18.45
C SER A 573 16.31 14.48 18.15
N VAL A 574 16.60 15.40 19.05
CA VAL A 574 17.75 16.32 18.91
C VAL A 574 19.08 15.55 18.95
N ARG A 575 19.19 14.49 19.76
CA ARG A 575 20.36 13.62 19.77
C ARG A 575 20.48 12.84 18.46
N GLN A 576 19.39 12.25 17.95
CA GLN A 576 19.40 11.59 16.64
C GLN A 576 19.80 12.56 15.52
N PHE A 577 19.31 13.82 15.56
CA PHE A 577 19.72 14.84 14.62
C PHE A 577 21.25 15.10 14.70
N LYS A 578 21.78 15.30 15.91
CA LYS A 578 23.22 15.49 16.12
C LYS A 578 24.06 14.31 15.58
N ASP A 579 23.62 13.09 15.88
CA ASP A 579 24.40 11.87 15.62
C ASP A 579 24.35 11.48 14.13
N HIS A 580 23.27 11.79 13.40
CA HIS A 580 23.09 11.39 12.00
C HIS A 580 23.27 12.55 11.01
N ILE A 581 22.79 13.75 11.35
CA ILE A 581 22.71 14.89 10.43
C ILE A 581 23.73 15.96 10.86
N GLY A 582 23.50 16.58 12.01
CA GLY A 582 24.30 17.67 12.53
C GLY A 582 24.30 18.93 11.65
N PHE A 583 25.18 19.85 11.97
CA PHE A 583 25.43 21.06 11.20
C PHE A 583 26.86 21.02 10.61
N GLY A 584 27.01 21.50 9.39
CA GLY A 584 28.31 21.76 8.78
C GLY A 584 28.94 23.07 9.30
N LEU A 585 28.09 24.02 9.75
CA LEU A 585 28.54 25.28 10.35
C LEU A 585 29.03 25.07 11.80
N PRO A 586 30.33 25.30 12.10
CA PRO A 586 30.89 25.01 13.42
C PRO A 586 30.17 25.69 14.59
N ARG A 587 29.76 26.93 14.42
CA ARG A 587 29.03 27.69 15.47
C ARG A 587 27.66 27.04 15.83
N LYS A 588 26.92 26.55 14.81
CA LYS A 588 25.63 25.87 15.05
C LYS A 588 25.86 24.51 15.70
N GLN A 589 26.85 23.75 15.22
CA GLN A 589 27.23 22.45 15.75
C GLN A 589 27.66 22.53 17.22
N ALA A 590 28.47 23.50 17.58
CA ALA A 590 28.97 23.74 18.96
C ALA A 590 27.79 23.97 19.96
N VAL A 591 26.74 24.68 19.56
CA VAL A 591 25.56 24.89 20.39
C VAL A 591 24.86 23.56 20.72
N VAL A 592 24.70 22.70 19.73
CA VAL A 592 24.09 21.37 19.91
C VAL A 592 24.93 20.51 20.85
N GLU A 593 26.24 20.48 20.64
CA GLU A 593 27.17 19.67 21.43
C GLU A 593 27.22 20.11 22.89
N THR A 594 27.24 21.42 23.14
CA THR A 594 27.38 21.97 24.49
C THR A 594 26.09 21.87 25.32
N HIS A 595 24.91 21.93 24.69
CA HIS A 595 23.65 22.08 25.40
C HIS A 595 22.71 20.88 25.25
N LEU A 596 23.19 19.74 24.69
CA LEU A 596 22.38 18.54 24.54
C LEU A 596 22.00 17.97 25.92
N PRO A 597 20.70 17.84 26.27
CA PRO A 597 20.29 17.30 27.57
C PRO A 597 20.80 15.87 27.77
N GLU A 598 21.29 15.55 28.98
CA GLU A 598 21.70 14.19 29.34
C GLU A 598 20.52 13.23 29.40
N LYS A 599 19.35 13.70 29.86
CA LYS A 599 18.14 12.91 29.99
C LYS A 599 17.51 12.64 28.61
N ARG A 600 17.24 11.36 28.33
CA ARG A 600 16.56 10.93 27.13
C ARG A 600 15.05 11.05 27.32
N ASP A 601 14.39 11.81 26.45
CA ASP A 601 12.93 11.82 26.32
C ASP A 601 12.55 10.93 25.14
N LEU A 602 12.05 9.72 25.42
CA LEU A 602 11.68 8.70 24.43
C LEU A 602 10.24 8.86 23.93
N GLY A 603 9.52 9.93 24.34
CA GLY A 603 8.12 10.15 24.01
C GLY A 603 7.14 9.52 25.00
N ILE A 604 5.87 9.53 24.66
CA ILE A 604 4.75 9.13 25.50
C ILE A 604 3.89 8.04 24.87
N ILE A 605 3.21 7.25 25.70
CA ILE A 605 2.12 6.36 25.36
C ILE A 605 0.84 7.00 25.91
N PRO A 606 -0.05 7.53 25.05
CA PRO A 606 -1.20 8.30 25.51
C PRO A 606 -2.28 7.41 26.13
N ASN A 607 -3.15 8.03 26.93
CA ASN A 607 -4.38 7.48 27.50
C ASN A 607 -4.20 6.22 28.40
N GLN A 608 -3.00 5.94 28.93
CA GLN A 608 -2.71 4.69 29.69
C GLN A 608 -3.10 4.78 31.18
N LYS A 609 -3.62 5.88 31.66
CA LYS A 609 -3.89 6.09 33.09
C LYS A 609 -4.84 5.05 33.70
N GLN A 610 -5.93 4.71 33.02
CA GLN A 610 -6.90 3.73 33.53
C GLN A 610 -6.30 2.32 33.53
N ARG A 611 -5.58 1.93 32.45
CA ARG A 611 -4.89 0.64 32.36
C ARG A 611 -3.87 0.46 33.48
N ILE A 612 -3.01 1.44 33.71
CA ILE A 612 -2.04 1.40 34.82
C ILE A 612 -2.76 1.31 36.17
N SER A 613 -3.87 2.04 36.38
CA SER A 613 -4.64 1.97 37.62
C SER A 613 -5.22 0.55 37.85
N ARG A 614 -5.77 -0.08 36.81
CA ARG A 614 -6.27 -1.47 36.90
C ARG A 614 -5.12 -2.44 37.25
N LEU A 615 -3.99 -2.34 36.55
CA LEU A 615 -2.82 -3.18 36.80
C LEU A 615 -2.29 -3.04 38.25
N VAL A 616 -2.14 -1.79 38.73
CA VAL A 616 -1.68 -1.51 40.10
C VAL A 616 -2.67 -2.07 41.13
N SER A 617 -3.99 -2.08 40.85
CA SER A 617 -5.00 -2.63 41.77
C SER A 617 -4.87 -4.14 41.97
N LYS A 618 -4.25 -4.87 41.03
CA LYS A 618 -4.00 -6.32 41.08
C LYS A 618 -2.73 -6.69 41.88
N LEU A 619 -1.83 -5.72 42.14
CA LEU A 619 -0.62 -5.96 42.94
C LEU A 619 -0.92 -6.12 44.43
N SER A 620 -0.03 -6.83 45.17
CA SER A 620 -0.13 -6.97 46.60
C SER A 620 0.07 -5.64 47.34
N PRO A 621 -0.43 -5.48 48.58
CA PRO A 621 -0.27 -4.20 49.33
C PRO A 621 1.20 -3.76 49.54
N GLY A 622 2.13 -4.72 49.71
CA GLY A 622 3.56 -4.41 49.83
C GLY A 622 4.17 -3.91 48.52
N GLN A 623 3.82 -4.51 47.39
CA GLN A 623 4.25 -4.07 46.07
C GLN A 623 3.69 -2.70 45.73
N ARG A 624 2.40 -2.42 46.01
CA ARG A 624 1.77 -1.13 45.82
C ARG A 624 2.50 -0.02 46.58
N GLN A 625 3.01 -0.31 47.80
CA GLN A 625 3.70 0.69 48.62
C GLN A 625 5.10 1.02 48.11
N ALA A 626 5.81 0.05 47.54
CA ALA A 626 7.07 0.29 46.83
C ALA A 626 6.88 1.14 45.54
N ASP A 627 5.76 0.99 44.88
CA ASP A 627 5.42 1.67 43.63
C ASP A 627 4.88 3.11 43.75
N VAL A 628 4.39 3.46 44.94
CA VAL A 628 3.86 4.82 45.21
C VAL A 628 4.87 5.92 44.88
N CYS A 629 6.16 5.64 44.89
CA CYS A 629 7.22 6.59 44.54
C CYS A 629 7.40 6.80 43.02
N HIS A 630 7.13 5.79 42.17
CA HIS A 630 7.37 5.84 40.72
C HIS A 630 6.09 6.08 39.90
N ILE A 631 5.00 5.42 40.23
CA ILE A 631 3.73 5.43 39.46
C ILE A 631 2.65 6.25 40.15
N GLY A 632 2.74 6.48 41.44
CA GLY A 632 1.80 7.30 42.23
C GLY A 632 1.59 8.73 41.71
N ARG A 633 2.50 9.20 40.85
CA ARG A 633 2.33 10.48 40.12
C ARG A 633 1.33 10.39 38.96
N PHE A 634 1.06 9.17 38.43
CA PHE A 634 0.07 8.91 37.38
C PHE A 634 -1.33 8.67 37.91
N THR A 635 -1.43 7.97 39.05
CA THR A 635 -2.72 7.57 39.61
C THR A 635 -3.35 8.61 40.53
N ARG A 636 -2.55 9.50 41.11
CA ARG A 636 -3.01 10.60 42.00
C ARG A 636 -3.01 11.90 41.23
N GLY A 637 -3.99 12.13 40.39
CA GLY A 637 -4.29 13.48 39.92
C GLY A 637 -4.75 14.31 41.09
N SER A 638 -3.98 15.34 41.52
CA SER A 638 -4.54 16.40 42.31
C SER A 638 -5.56 17.14 41.46
N GLU A 639 -6.78 17.28 41.95
CA GLU A 639 -7.84 18.06 41.28
C GLU A 639 -7.25 19.38 40.77
N GLY A 640 -7.30 19.57 39.43
CA GLY A 640 -6.95 20.83 38.77
C GLY A 640 -5.59 20.93 38.06
N LYS A 641 -4.74 19.91 38.01
CA LYS A 641 -3.53 19.92 37.17
C LYS A 641 -3.58 18.87 36.09
N ALA A 642 -3.21 19.26 34.84
CA ALA A 642 -3.11 18.38 33.71
C ALA A 642 -2.35 17.09 34.06
N THR A 643 -2.99 15.92 33.86
CA THR A 643 -2.38 14.61 34.04
C THR A 643 -1.29 14.41 33.02
N LYS A 644 -0.09 14.04 33.45
CA LYS A 644 1.02 13.69 32.54
C LYS A 644 0.73 12.32 31.93
N GLU A 645 0.94 12.20 30.61
CA GLU A 645 0.89 10.93 29.90
C GLU A 645 2.04 9.99 30.32
N LEU A 646 1.86 8.69 30.14
CA LEU A 646 2.87 7.68 30.44
C LEU A 646 4.05 7.82 29.48
N THR A 647 5.27 7.99 29.99
CA THR A 647 6.46 7.99 29.15
C THR A 647 6.92 6.56 28.84
N TYR A 648 7.60 6.35 27.71
CA TYR A 648 8.20 5.06 27.36
C TYR A 648 9.19 4.57 28.41
N GLN A 649 9.94 5.47 29.06
CA GLN A 649 10.85 5.12 30.14
C GLN A 649 10.09 4.53 31.34
N GLN A 650 8.97 5.17 31.72
CA GLN A 650 8.16 4.72 32.85
C GLN A 650 7.45 3.38 32.53
N ALA A 651 7.00 3.22 31.29
CA ALA A 651 6.47 1.94 30.82
C ALA A 651 7.53 0.82 30.92
N ALA A 652 8.77 1.09 30.50
CA ALA A 652 9.88 0.13 30.61
C ALA A 652 10.15 -0.26 32.07
N GLU A 653 10.23 0.72 32.98
CA GLU A 653 10.45 0.50 34.40
C GLU A 653 9.31 -0.34 35.03
N PHE A 654 8.06 -0.04 34.68
CA PHE A 654 6.89 -0.79 35.13
C PHE A 654 6.88 -2.22 34.59
N ILE A 655 7.10 -2.41 33.28
CA ILE A 655 7.15 -3.72 32.66
C ILE A 655 8.26 -4.58 33.29
N ALA A 656 9.45 -4.03 33.49
CA ALA A 656 10.56 -4.73 34.09
C ALA A 656 10.29 -5.11 35.55
N ALA A 657 9.61 -4.25 36.30
CA ALA A 657 9.33 -4.50 37.72
C ALA A 657 8.27 -5.59 37.96
N TYR A 658 7.28 -5.74 37.05
CA TYR A 658 6.09 -6.56 37.30
C TYR A 658 5.83 -7.66 36.28
N ALA A 659 6.80 -7.98 35.40
CA ALA A 659 6.67 -9.03 34.40
C ALA A 659 6.33 -10.42 35.02
N GLU A 660 6.87 -10.73 36.17
CA GLU A 660 6.60 -12.00 36.86
C GLU A 660 5.19 -12.04 37.47
N ASP A 661 4.71 -10.93 38.01
CA ASP A 661 3.43 -10.85 38.71
C ASP A 661 2.24 -10.70 37.76
N LEU A 662 2.42 -9.95 36.67
CA LEU A 662 1.34 -9.50 35.75
C LEU A 662 1.49 -10.02 34.33
N GLY A 663 2.50 -10.81 34.02
CA GLY A 663 2.85 -11.19 32.64
C GLY A 663 1.76 -11.96 31.86
N GLN A 664 0.76 -12.53 32.54
CA GLN A 664 -0.39 -13.18 31.92
C GLN A 664 -1.65 -12.28 31.89
N ASP A 665 -1.56 -11.07 32.41
CA ASP A 665 -2.68 -10.14 32.47
C ASP A 665 -2.87 -9.43 31.12
N ALA A 666 -4.10 -9.38 30.62
CA ALA A 666 -4.41 -8.80 29.30
C ALA A 666 -4.01 -7.31 29.19
N ASP A 667 -4.27 -6.50 30.25
CA ASP A 667 -3.86 -5.09 30.31
C ASP A 667 -2.34 -4.94 30.29
N PHE A 668 -1.61 -5.90 30.92
CA PHE A 668 -0.15 -5.89 30.96
C PHE A 668 0.44 -6.27 29.61
N ILE A 669 -0.12 -7.28 28.94
CA ILE A 669 0.28 -7.70 27.58
C ILE A 669 0.05 -6.54 26.60
N ALA A 670 -1.11 -5.87 26.65
CA ALA A 670 -1.39 -4.72 25.81
C ALA A 670 -0.41 -3.54 26.06
N LEU A 671 0.00 -3.32 27.32
CA LEU A 671 1.02 -2.30 27.64
C LEU A 671 2.41 -2.71 27.09
N GLN A 672 2.75 -3.99 27.15
CA GLN A 672 3.99 -4.51 26.55
C GLN A 672 3.98 -4.32 25.04
N GLU A 673 2.88 -4.63 24.35
CA GLU A 673 2.73 -4.41 22.91
C GLU A 673 3.00 -2.96 22.54
N LEU A 674 2.33 -2.00 23.18
CA LEU A 674 2.53 -0.57 22.97
C LEU A 674 3.98 -0.13 23.20
N TYR A 675 4.62 -0.67 24.23
CA TYR A 675 6.02 -0.39 24.53
C TYR A 675 6.95 -0.94 23.44
N PHE A 676 6.73 -2.16 22.95
CA PHE A 676 7.54 -2.80 21.91
C PHE A 676 7.35 -2.17 20.54
N MET A 677 6.14 -1.78 20.17
CA MET A 677 5.88 -1.06 18.92
C MET A 677 6.64 0.26 18.88
N HIS A 678 6.69 0.99 19.97
CA HIS A 678 7.46 2.21 20.14
C HIS A 678 7.15 3.28 19.07
N HIS A 679 5.88 3.41 18.72
CA HIS A 679 5.42 4.42 17.78
C HIS A 679 5.46 5.82 18.42
N HIS A 680 5.54 6.85 17.59
CA HIS A 680 5.17 8.17 18.01
C HIS A 680 3.65 8.36 17.84
N TYR A 681 2.99 8.91 18.82
CA TYR A 681 1.55 9.13 18.78
C TYR A 681 1.26 10.62 18.72
N SER A 682 0.49 11.04 17.71
CA SER A 682 0.11 12.45 17.51
C SER A 682 -1.41 12.57 17.42
N PRO A 683 -2.07 13.43 18.23
CA PRO A 683 -3.51 13.61 18.17
C PRO A 683 -3.95 14.11 16.79
N LEU A 684 -5.16 13.74 16.37
CA LEU A 684 -5.78 14.37 15.21
C LEU A 684 -5.97 15.87 15.45
N GLU A 685 -5.61 16.70 14.48
CA GLU A 685 -5.87 18.14 14.48
C GLU A 685 -7.07 18.48 13.57
N ARG A 686 -7.04 17.96 12.35
CA ARG A 686 -8.08 18.23 11.34
C ARG A 686 -8.30 17.03 10.43
N LYS A 687 -9.55 16.92 9.97
CA LYS A 687 -9.96 16.02 8.90
C LYS A 687 -10.67 16.84 7.83
N ILE A 688 -10.16 16.84 6.60
CA ILE A 688 -10.62 17.70 5.49
C ILE A 688 -11.14 16.80 4.37
N PRO A 689 -12.44 16.88 3.99
CA PRO A 689 -12.97 16.14 2.85
C PRO A 689 -12.24 16.52 1.56
N SER A 690 -12.00 15.55 0.70
CA SER A 690 -11.26 15.70 -0.56
C SER A 690 -11.70 14.66 -1.60
N PHE A 691 -11.11 14.73 -2.80
CA PHE A 691 -11.21 13.73 -3.86
C PHE A 691 -9.82 13.53 -4.48
N ALA A 692 -9.39 12.28 -4.58
CA ALA A 692 -8.08 11.96 -5.14
C ALA A 692 -8.11 10.72 -6.02
N HIS A 693 -7.17 10.63 -6.95
CA HIS A 693 -6.84 9.38 -7.61
C HIS A 693 -6.10 8.51 -6.60
N THR A 694 -6.62 7.30 -6.36
CA THR A 694 -6.24 6.50 -5.21
C THR A 694 -5.64 5.18 -5.60
N TYR A 695 -4.73 4.72 -4.76
CA TYR A 695 -3.93 3.52 -4.94
C TYR A 695 -3.95 2.70 -3.66
N ASP A 696 -3.75 1.40 -3.82
CA ASP A 696 -3.59 0.47 -2.70
C ASP A 696 -2.38 -0.43 -2.93
N LEU A 697 -1.91 -1.02 -1.86
CA LEU A 697 -0.78 -1.93 -1.90
C LEU A 697 -1.04 -3.10 -0.95
N ASN A 698 -0.81 -4.31 -1.43
CA ASN A 698 -0.86 -5.51 -0.61
C ASN A 698 0.49 -5.76 0.05
N VAL A 699 0.48 -6.00 1.37
CA VAL A 699 1.63 -6.47 2.13
C VAL A 699 1.26 -7.81 2.76
N PRO A 700 1.72 -8.90 2.18
CA PRO A 700 1.50 -10.22 2.75
C PRO A 700 2.03 -10.30 4.20
N PHE A 701 1.40 -11.11 5.04
CA PHE A 701 1.79 -11.44 6.41
C PHE A 701 1.51 -10.38 7.48
N SER A 702 1.93 -9.14 7.29
CA SER A 702 1.67 -8.08 8.28
C SER A 702 0.33 -7.38 8.08
N HIS A 703 -0.20 -7.41 6.85
CA HIS A 703 -1.37 -6.65 6.44
C HIS A 703 -1.27 -5.16 6.77
N THR A 704 -0.05 -4.66 6.97
CA THR A 704 0.23 -3.27 7.33
C THR A 704 1.31 -2.68 6.44
N PHE A 705 1.28 -1.37 6.25
CA PHE A 705 2.33 -0.59 5.61
C PHE A 705 2.35 0.82 6.18
N THR A 706 3.41 1.58 5.88
CA THR A 706 3.48 2.98 6.28
C THR A 706 3.38 3.90 5.07
N ALA A 707 2.44 4.83 5.13
CA ALA A 707 2.26 5.90 4.15
C ALA A 707 2.41 7.25 4.84
N ASN A 708 3.32 8.09 4.36
CA ASN A 708 3.71 9.34 5.01
C ASN A 708 4.05 9.16 6.52
N GLY A 709 4.61 7.99 6.87
CA GLY A 709 4.96 7.60 8.23
C GLY A 709 3.78 7.08 9.09
N ILE A 710 2.54 7.19 8.63
CA ILE A 710 1.32 6.72 9.32
C ILE A 710 1.12 5.23 9.04
N VAL A 711 0.71 4.46 10.07
CA VAL A 711 0.49 3.01 9.97
C VAL A 711 -0.89 2.72 9.38
N CYS A 712 -0.93 2.01 8.25
CA CYS A 712 -2.08 1.65 7.43
C CYS A 712 -2.29 0.14 7.32
N HIS A 713 -3.50 -0.34 6.98
CA HIS A 713 -3.90 -1.75 6.89
C HIS A 713 -4.36 -2.19 5.50
N ASN A 714 -4.31 -3.52 5.21
CA ASN A 714 -4.88 -4.18 4.03
C ASN A 714 -5.65 -5.50 4.37
N SER A 715 -6.47 -6.16 3.47
CA SER A 715 -7.55 -7.14 3.81
C SER A 715 -7.31 -8.65 3.52
N GLY A 716 -8.15 -9.62 4.08
CA GLY A 716 -8.05 -11.13 4.08
C GLY A 716 -9.27 -11.94 3.51
N LYS A 717 -9.34 -13.36 3.49
CA LYS A 717 -10.06 -14.16 2.44
C LYS A 717 -11.06 -15.26 2.82
N ASP A 718 -11.47 -15.57 4.06
CA ASP A 718 -12.44 -16.62 4.35
C ASP A 718 -13.92 -16.20 4.09
N PRO A 719 -14.94 -17.14 4.06
CA PRO A 719 -16.33 -16.79 3.75
C PRO A 719 -17.02 -15.88 4.77
N SER A 720 -16.49 -15.73 5.98
CA SER A 720 -16.94 -14.71 6.93
C SER A 720 -16.48 -13.31 6.52
N LYS A 721 -15.49 -13.22 5.64
CA LYS A 721 -15.05 -11.98 5.01
C LYS A 721 -16.01 -11.66 3.86
N VAL A 722 -16.77 -10.59 4.02
CA VAL A 722 -17.77 -10.13 3.04
C VAL A 722 -17.16 -9.85 1.66
N ASP A 723 -15.87 -9.57 1.56
CA ASP A 723 -15.15 -9.37 0.29
C ASP A 723 -15.36 -10.52 -0.70
N ARG A 724 -15.36 -11.77 -0.23
CA ARG A 724 -15.56 -12.94 -1.07
C ARG A 724 -17.03 -13.34 -1.14
N SER A 725 -17.68 -13.50 0.00
CA SER A 725 -19.05 -14.02 0.08
C SER A 725 -20.09 -13.07 -0.51
N ALA A 726 -19.95 -11.76 -0.28
CA ALA A 726 -20.86 -10.79 -0.87
C ALA A 726 -20.57 -10.53 -2.36
N ALA A 727 -19.31 -10.66 -2.84
CA ALA A 727 -19.04 -10.65 -4.27
C ALA A 727 -19.80 -11.78 -5.00
N TYR A 728 -19.85 -12.98 -4.39
CA TYR A 728 -20.64 -14.10 -4.91
C TYR A 728 -22.14 -13.81 -4.89
N ALA A 729 -22.64 -13.23 -3.79
CA ALA A 729 -24.05 -12.85 -3.69
C ALA A 729 -24.42 -11.74 -4.70
N CYS A 730 -23.56 -10.74 -4.88
CA CYS A 730 -23.76 -9.70 -5.90
C CYS A 730 -23.78 -10.28 -7.31
N ARG A 731 -22.90 -11.24 -7.62
CA ARG A 731 -22.94 -11.97 -8.90
C ARG A 731 -24.27 -12.73 -9.08
N TYR A 732 -24.73 -13.43 -8.03
CA TYR A 732 -25.99 -14.14 -8.05
C TYR A 732 -27.17 -13.23 -8.35
N VAL A 733 -27.25 -12.07 -7.70
CA VAL A 733 -28.29 -11.06 -7.96
C VAL A 733 -28.21 -10.54 -9.39
N ALA A 734 -27.05 -10.06 -9.84
CA ALA A 734 -26.90 -9.49 -11.18
C ALA A 734 -27.24 -10.52 -12.26
N LYS A 735 -26.82 -11.79 -12.08
CA LYS A 735 -27.09 -12.88 -13.01
C LYS A 735 -28.60 -13.18 -13.10
N ASN A 736 -29.31 -13.19 -11.98
CA ASN A 736 -30.76 -13.41 -11.96
C ASN A 736 -31.53 -12.25 -12.62
N ILE A 737 -31.15 -11.01 -12.44
CA ILE A 737 -31.76 -9.84 -13.10
C ILE A 737 -31.62 -9.95 -14.63
N VAL A 738 -30.42 -10.29 -15.13
CA VAL A 738 -30.19 -10.45 -16.58
C VAL A 738 -30.90 -11.70 -17.11
N ALA A 739 -30.86 -12.81 -16.39
CA ALA A 739 -31.59 -14.04 -16.76
C ALA A 739 -33.12 -13.85 -16.77
N ALA A 740 -33.66 -13.01 -15.89
CA ALA A 740 -35.09 -12.62 -15.90
C ALA A 740 -35.45 -11.74 -17.12
N GLY A 741 -34.48 -11.27 -17.89
CA GLY A 741 -34.71 -10.36 -19.01
C GLY A 741 -35.05 -8.95 -18.58
N LEU A 742 -34.81 -8.57 -17.32
CA LEU A 742 -35.09 -7.23 -16.77
C LEU A 742 -34.05 -6.18 -17.20
N ALA A 743 -32.85 -6.63 -17.61
CA ALA A 743 -31.82 -5.82 -18.21
C ALA A 743 -30.92 -6.67 -19.12
N GLN A 744 -30.24 -6.06 -20.11
CA GLN A 744 -29.21 -6.75 -20.90
C GLN A 744 -27.85 -6.77 -20.17
N ARG A 745 -27.60 -5.75 -19.33
CA ARG A 745 -26.42 -5.63 -18.45
C ARG A 745 -26.89 -5.16 -17.09
N CYS A 746 -26.32 -5.70 -16.06
CA CYS A 746 -26.63 -5.32 -14.68
C CYS A 746 -25.37 -5.35 -13.84
N GLU A 747 -25.10 -4.27 -13.13
CA GLU A 747 -24.13 -4.18 -12.05
C GLU A 747 -24.88 -3.91 -10.74
N ILE A 748 -24.50 -4.61 -9.68
CA ILE A 748 -25.00 -4.34 -8.33
C ILE A 748 -23.81 -4.00 -7.42
N GLN A 749 -23.99 -3.00 -6.59
CA GLN A 749 -23.08 -2.66 -5.48
C GLN A 749 -23.78 -2.93 -4.15
N VAL A 750 -23.06 -3.59 -3.24
CA VAL A 750 -23.52 -3.77 -1.85
C VAL A 750 -22.39 -3.36 -0.92
N SER A 751 -22.67 -2.59 0.13
CA SER A 751 -21.68 -2.17 1.11
C SER A 751 -22.01 -2.62 2.52
N TYR A 752 -20.97 -2.87 3.33
CA TYR A 752 -21.06 -3.34 4.71
C TYR A 752 -20.21 -2.50 5.65
N ALA A 753 -20.60 -2.47 6.93
CA ALA A 753 -19.78 -1.98 8.02
C ALA A 753 -19.42 -3.13 8.97
N ILE A 754 -18.21 -3.10 9.52
CA ILE A 754 -17.72 -4.14 10.43
C ILE A 754 -18.66 -4.28 11.64
N GLY A 755 -18.98 -5.52 12.01
CA GLY A 755 -19.88 -5.82 13.13
C GLY A 755 -21.36 -5.49 12.88
N ILE A 756 -21.76 -4.96 11.71
CA ILE A 756 -23.15 -4.65 11.35
C ILE A 756 -23.66 -5.74 10.41
N ALA A 757 -24.84 -6.27 10.73
CA ALA A 757 -25.46 -7.32 9.93
C ALA A 757 -26.13 -6.78 8.66
N GLU A 758 -26.86 -5.65 8.75
CA GLU A 758 -27.55 -5.07 7.59
C GLU A 758 -26.55 -4.37 6.63
N PRO A 759 -26.67 -4.58 5.29
CA PRO A 759 -25.90 -3.81 4.32
C PRO A 759 -26.17 -2.30 4.46
N THR A 760 -25.10 -1.50 4.47
CA THR A 760 -25.18 -0.04 4.60
C THR A 760 -25.76 0.60 3.33
N SER A 761 -25.52 0.02 2.15
CA SER A 761 -26.14 0.44 0.90
C SER A 761 -26.31 -0.73 -0.08
N ILE A 762 -27.31 -0.64 -0.95
CA ILE A 762 -27.53 -1.51 -2.10
C ILE A 762 -27.90 -0.60 -3.28
N GLN A 763 -27.16 -0.71 -4.38
CA GLN A 763 -27.42 0.04 -5.62
C GLN A 763 -27.38 -0.89 -6.82
N VAL A 764 -28.32 -0.73 -7.75
CA VAL A 764 -28.38 -1.47 -9.01
C VAL A 764 -28.20 -0.48 -10.16
N GLU A 765 -27.37 -0.80 -11.12
CA GLU A 765 -27.12 -0.04 -12.35
C GLU A 765 -27.34 -0.95 -13.56
N THR A 766 -28.16 -0.53 -14.51
CA THR A 766 -28.50 -1.28 -15.74
C THR A 766 -27.87 -0.74 -17.00
N PHE A 767 -27.09 0.35 -16.89
CA PHE A 767 -26.44 1.04 -18.02
C PHE A 767 -27.45 1.45 -19.11
N GLY A 768 -28.66 1.85 -18.71
CA GLY A 768 -29.73 2.21 -19.63
C GLY A 768 -30.37 1.05 -20.41
N THR A 769 -30.09 -0.21 -20.04
CA THR A 769 -30.68 -1.41 -20.68
C THR A 769 -31.83 -2.03 -19.89
N GLY A 770 -32.15 -1.47 -18.71
CA GLY A 770 -33.26 -1.90 -17.87
C GLY A 770 -34.63 -1.68 -18.52
N ILE A 771 -35.55 -2.63 -18.36
CA ILE A 771 -36.93 -2.50 -18.84
C ILE A 771 -37.85 -1.95 -17.75
N ILE A 772 -37.38 -1.87 -16.51
CA ILE A 772 -38.04 -1.21 -15.35
C ILE A 772 -37.05 -0.27 -14.69
N ASP A 773 -37.55 0.62 -13.85
CA ASP A 773 -36.73 1.61 -13.13
C ASP A 773 -35.76 0.94 -12.13
N GLU A 774 -34.52 1.50 -12.01
CA GLU A 774 -33.47 0.95 -11.15
C GLU A 774 -33.83 1.01 -9.66
N THR A 775 -34.69 1.98 -9.25
CA THR A 775 -35.19 2.05 -7.88
C THR A 775 -36.12 0.85 -7.59
N ARG A 776 -36.97 0.47 -8.55
CA ARG A 776 -37.81 -0.72 -8.44
C ARG A 776 -36.98 -2.00 -8.45
N LEU A 777 -35.90 -2.08 -9.27
CA LEU A 777 -34.99 -3.21 -9.24
C LEU A 777 -34.26 -3.33 -7.87
N THR A 778 -33.83 -2.24 -7.31
CA THR A 778 -33.18 -2.20 -5.98
C THR A 778 -34.15 -2.68 -4.89
N GLN A 779 -35.43 -2.30 -4.99
CA GLN A 779 -36.49 -2.78 -4.06
C GLN A 779 -36.69 -4.29 -4.20
N LEU A 780 -36.81 -4.82 -5.42
CA LEU A 780 -36.94 -6.25 -5.67
C LEU A 780 -35.73 -7.05 -5.13
N VAL A 781 -34.54 -6.49 -5.25
CA VAL A 781 -33.33 -7.11 -4.66
C VAL A 781 -33.49 -7.24 -3.15
N ARG A 782 -33.95 -6.20 -2.43
CA ARG A 782 -34.18 -6.23 -0.99
C ARG A 782 -35.28 -7.22 -0.58
N GLU A 783 -36.31 -7.38 -1.42
CA GLU A 783 -37.44 -8.27 -1.15
C GLU A 783 -37.09 -9.75 -1.34
N HIS A 784 -36.19 -10.08 -2.27
CA HIS A 784 -35.96 -11.47 -2.71
C HIS A 784 -34.61 -12.05 -2.35
N PHE A 785 -33.62 -11.23 -1.86
CA PHE A 785 -32.29 -11.68 -1.52
C PHE A 785 -31.90 -11.21 -0.11
N ASP A 786 -31.51 -12.15 0.74
CA ASP A 786 -30.92 -11.83 2.05
C ASP A 786 -29.43 -11.56 1.90
N LEU A 787 -29.07 -10.29 1.87
CA LEU A 787 -27.68 -9.84 1.69
C LEU A 787 -26.96 -9.56 3.02
N ARG A 788 -27.54 -9.94 4.18
CA ARG A 788 -26.83 -9.94 5.47
C ARG A 788 -25.73 -11.00 5.46
N PRO A 789 -24.59 -10.81 6.16
CA PRO A 789 -23.47 -11.77 6.13
C PRO A 789 -23.89 -13.21 6.38
N ARG A 790 -24.72 -13.47 7.39
CA ARG A 790 -25.30 -14.77 7.66
C ARG A 790 -26.25 -15.24 6.57
N GLY A 791 -27.08 -14.32 6.07
CA GLY A 791 -28.09 -14.60 5.04
C GLY A 791 -27.46 -15.05 3.72
N LEU A 792 -26.43 -14.32 3.25
CA LEU A 792 -25.73 -14.66 2.01
C LEU A 792 -24.94 -15.97 2.11
N ILE A 793 -24.33 -16.26 3.27
CA ILE A 793 -23.64 -17.54 3.52
C ILE A 793 -24.66 -18.70 3.46
N ALA A 794 -25.81 -18.55 4.09
CA ALA A 794 -26.88 -19.55 4.07
C ALA A 794 -27.54 -19.70 2.69
N MET A 795 -27.87 -18.58 2.03
CA MET A 795 -28.49 -18.55 0.70
C MET A 795 -27.64 -19.25 -0.37
N LEU A 796 -26.31 -19.07 -0.31
CA LEU A 796 -25.37 -19.64 -1.26
C LEU A 796 -24.69 -20.92 -0.74
N ASP A 797 -24.97 -21.36 0.49
CA ASP A 797 -24.38 -22.54 1.14
C ASP A 797 -22.85 -22.55 1.04
N LEU A 798 -22.23 -21.45 1.54
CA LEU A 798 -20.79 -21.19 1.37
C LEU A 798 -19.89 -21.92 2.38
N LEU A 799 -20.41 -22.55 3.44
CA LEU A 799 -19.62 -23.29 4.41
C LEU A 799 -19.34 -24.74 3.94
N ARG A 800 -18.85 -24.85 2.70
CA ARG A 800 -18.51 -26.11 2.04
C ARG A 800 -17.14 -26.03 1.42
N PRO A 801 -16.45 -27.16 1.19
CA PRO A 801 -15.17 -27.20 0.50
C PRO A 801 -15.35 -27.03 -1.02
N ILE A 802 -15.49 -25.81 -1.49
CA ILE A 802 -15.76 -25.43 -2.89
C ILE A 802 -14.76 -24.43 -3.45
N TYR A 803 -13.82 -23.96 -2.61
CA TYR A 803 -12.98 -22.80 -2.92
C TYR A 803 -11.79 -23.13 -3.80
N LEU A 804 -11.14 -24.28 -3.62
CA LEU A 804 -10.04 -24.73 -4.50
C LEU A 804 -10.46 -24.73 -5.98
N ALA A 805 -11.70 -25.09 -6.27
CA ALA A 805 -12.21 -25.11 -7.64
C ALA A 805 -12.36 -23.71 -8.25
N THR A 806 -12.53 -22.66 -7.44
CA THR A 806 -12.62 -21.27 -7.91
C THR A 806 -11.27 -20.61 -8.12
N ALA A 807 -10.21 -21.15 -7.52
CA ALA A 807 -8.87 -20.56 -7.54
C ALA A 807 -8.24 -20.49 -8.94
N SER A 808 -8.84 -21.08 -9.97
CA SER A 808 -8.38 -21.01 -11.36
C SER A 808 -9.55 -20.82 -12.32
N TYR A 809 -9.31 -20.15 -13.47
CA TYR A 809 -10.28 -19.92 -14.54
C TYR A 809 -11.47 -19.01 -14.15
N GLY A 810 -11.29 -18.14 -13.15
CA GLY A 810 -12.28 -17.17 -12.66
C GLY A 810 -13.28 -17.76 -11.68
N HIS A 811 -13.81 -16.89 -10.83
CA HIS A 811 -14.84 -17.21 -9.84
C HIS A 811 -16.26 -17.24 -10.46
N PHE A 812 -16.42 -16.59 -11.62
CA PHE A 812 -17.73 -16.36 -12.25
C PHE A 812 -17.79 -16.96 -13.66
N GLY A 813 -19.04 -17.19 -14.13
CA GLY A 813 -19.29 -17.80 -15.43
C GLY A 813 -19.00 -19.30 -15.46
N ARG A 814 -19.23 -19.99 -14.33
CA ARG A 814 -18.96 -21.42 -14.12
C ARG A 814 -20.28 -22.18 -14.03
N GLU A 815 -20.37 -23.30 -14.71
CA GLU A 815 -21.62 -24.09 -14.80
C GLU A 815 -21.64 -25.33 -13.87
N GLU A 816 -20.57 -25.52 -13.07
CA GLU A 816 -20.48 -26.60 -12.10
C GLU A 816 -21.53 -26.41 -10.97
N GLU A 817 -22.32 -27.45 -10.65
CA GLU A 817 -23.44 -27.39 -9.67
C GLU A 817 -23.07 -26.84 -8.28
N GLN A 818 -21.80 -27.00 -7.90
CA GLN A 818 -21.30 -26.52 -6.62
C GLN A 818 -21.25 -24.99 -6.50
N PHE A 819 -21.23 -24.27 -7.62
CA PHE A 819 -21.18 -22.80 -7.65
C PHE A 819 -22.57 -22.19 -7.62
N THR A 820 -23.13 -22.14 -6.41
CA THR A 820 -24.53 -21.73 -6.16
C THR A 820 -24.83 -20.30 -6.61
N TRP A 821 -23.83 -19.42 -6.67
CA TRP A 821 -23.97 -18.04 -7.16
C TRP A 821 -24.15 -17.93 -8.69
N GLU A 822 -24.01 -19.00 -9.40
CA GLU A 822 -24.29 -19.05 -10.84
C GLU A 822 -25.71 -19.55 -11.17
N ARG A 823 -26.51 -19.92 -10.19
CA ARG A 823 -27.93 -20.32 -10.38
C ARG A 823 -28.79 -19.15 -10.84
N THR A 824 -29.81 -19.45 -11.64
CA THR A 824 -30.81 -18.49 -12.15
C THR A 824 -32.22 -18.80 -11.64
N ASP A 825 -32.30 -19.46 -10.50
CA ASP A 825 -33.54 -19.94 -9.86
C ASP A 825 -34.47 -18.83 -9.35
N LYS A 826 -33.98 -17.60 -9.19
CA LYS A 826 -34.76 -16.41 -8.87
C LYS A 826 -35.27 -15.64 -10.08
N ALA A 827 -34.84 -15.97 -11.30
CA ALA A 827 -35.16 -15.20 -12.50
C ALA A 827 -36.66 -15.12 -12.77
N GLN A 828 -37.40 -16.25 -12.66
CA GLN A 828 -38.83 -16.28 -12.88
C GLN A 828 -39.59 -15.46 -11.82
N ILE A 829 -39.18 -15.58 -10.55
CA ILE A 829 -39.80 -14.84 -9.43
C ILE A 829 -39.60 -13.33 -9.62
N LEU A 830 -38.38 -12.92 -10.01
CA LEU A 830 -38.09 -11.50 -10.28
C LEU A 830 -38.93 -10.97 -11.45
N ARG A 831 -39.08 -11.74 -12.53
CA ARG A 831 -39.89 -11.37 -13.67
C ARG A 831 -41.36 -11.15 -13.28
N GLU A 832 -41.94 -12.08 -12.55
CA GLU A 832 -43.32 -11.99 -12.04
C GLU A 832 -43.52 -10.80 -11.09
N ALA A 833 -42.58 -10.58 -10.16
CA ALA A 833 -42.63 -9.48 -9.21
C ALA A 833 -42.38 -8.11 -9.88
N ALA A 834 -41.72 -8.09 -11.02
CA ALA A 834 -41.55 -6.90 -11.87
C ALA A 834 -42.83 -6.58 -12.69
N GLY A 835 -43.74 -7.54 -12.87
CA GLY A 835 -44.95 -7.38 -13.66
C GLY A 835 -44.76 -7.42 -15.18
N VAL A 836 -43.70 -8.13 -15.67
CA VAL A 836 -43.31 -8.24 -17.09
C VAL A 836 -43.19 -9.69 -17.57
#